data_37052e28cad20247bedb4fd4ec8a79c7
#
_entry.id   37052e28cad20247bedb4fd4ec8a79c7
#
_cell.length_a   1.000
_cell.length_b   1.000
_cell.length_c   1.000
_cell.angle_alpha   90.00
_cell.angle_beta   90.00
_cell.angle_gamma   90.00
#
_symmetry.space_group_name_H-M   'P 1'
#
loop_
_entity.id
_entity.type
_entity.pdbx_description
1 polymer ?
#
loop_
_entity_poly.entity_id
_entity_poly.type
_entity_poly.pdbx_seq_one_letter_code
_entity_poly.pdbx_strand_id
1 'polypeptide(L)'
;GCLDEAWSTSPLHPTNCNAVVGSCTMEELQDAIEDAQYVNAIATQVQGPKPVLSWQFPEEEELVKWEAQKREDGANFENGMEVFGIDWCLQSAIGFFLFSEFVKSSFDDWMRINFIEDVIKWRRMRGRQRRERAKRIAEKYLKEIPVDDASGKRIYPLKKKIVTYDIFREAPQYYLSDARKRELLSANQISDYNAESPPISNALGISGPVLDELFLNIARLERSDEFEAALEAESKFESEELKKATENLPNVQSIREKYTTLKQLTESMKIIDPIVLDDLFAKADVLVIESLRKQYWQQFAESDSFSKLKNYLWFYDRPVEPDDFFSMRILGRGGFGSVTACKKGTSGKLYAMKVMNKKRIKIKKSESSALNERKALAAVESPFVVNLKYSFQSTEEIFLVLDLMTGGDLSYHLQQKGSFPLRECRYYAARIMLGLQALHDKGYVYRDLKPENLLLAEDGRVKITDLGLATKITPDLKGLAGTRGYWAPEMLRRDVNGRRMTYGHTVDWFSFGCCVAEFVCGNNPFRTQASLKFGIEAGQESKEKAIDYATMRMEPEFPESRFDPDSADLCRRLLHKNENLRLGSRGCEQIMAHPWFKNLNWEAIISDRKSPPYVPPKDVNAASQSEIGTFAEDQKYSDCIIGKDDEKIYADWDWTNPHAYAAEVIEFL
;
A
#
# COMPACT_ATOMS: atom_id res chain seq x y z
N GLY A 1 44.56 4.29 -21.14
CA GLY A 1 44.29 3.07 -21.88
C GLY A 1 43.12 2.23 -21.36
N CYS A 2 42.40 2.67 -20.30
CA CYS A 2 41.18 2.01 -19.77
C CYS A 2 39.94 2.89 -19.80
N LEU A 3 40.01 4.09 -20.37
CA LEU A 3 38.85 5.00 -20.49
C LEU A 3 38.19 4.97 -21.88
N ASP A 4 38.87 4.44 -22.89
CA ASP A 4 38.37 4.46 -24.28
C ASP A 4 37.34 3.34 -24.59
N GLU A 5 37.28 2.27 -23.81
CA GLU A 5 36.29 1.19 -24.03
C GLU A 5 34.91 1.46 -23.40
N ALA A 6 34.80 2.38 -22.43
CA ALA A 6 33.55 2.73 -21.79
C ALA A 6 32.65 3.67 -22.63
N TRP A 7 33.20 4.33 -23.64
CA TRP A 7 32.49 5.33 -24.46
C TRP A 7 31.92 4.80 -25.78
N SER A 8 32.19 3.54 -26.13
CA SER A 8 31.76 2.97 -27.43
C SER A 8 30.35 2.37 -27.46
N THR A 9 29.62 2.33 -26.35
CA THR A 9 28.29 1.70 -26.27
C THR A 9 27.13 2.62 -25.88
N SER A 10 27.36 3.93 -25.77
CA SER A 10 26.29 4.91 -25.51
C SER A 10 25.78 5.52 -26.83
N PRO A 11 24.46 5.61 -27.09
CA PRO A 11 23.86 6.17 -28.28
C PRO A 11 23.86 7.71 -28.33
N LEU A 12 24.69 8.39 -27.55
CA LEU A 12 24.85 9.84 -27.62
C LEU A 12 25.78 10.20 -28.76
N HIS A 13 25.23 10.76 -29.82
CA HIS A 13 25.92 11.16 -31.04
C HIS A 13 27.05 12.18 -30.78
N PRO A 14 28.25 12.02 -31.36
CA PRO A 14 29.42 12.84 -31.06
C PRO A 14 29.52 14.13 -31.93
N THR A 15 28.46 14.91 -32.04
CA THR A 15 28.48 16.11 -32.87
C THR A 15 28.56 17.44 -32.12
N ASN A 16 28.71 17.47 -30.80
CA ASN A 16 28.82 18.72 -30.04
C ASN A 16 29.96 18.80 -29.02
N CYS A 17 30.93 17.91 -29.06
CA CYS A 17 32.04 17.92 -28.08
C CYS A 17 33.25 18.79 -28.47
N ASN A 18 33.14 19.71 -29.42
CA ASN A 18 34.26 20.59 -29.85
C ASN A 18 34.16 22.05 -29.38
N ALA A 19 33.38 22.31 -28.32
CA ALA A 19 33.43 23.63 -27.70
C ALA A 19 33.32 23.46 -26.18
N VAL A 20 34.38 23.80 -25.51
CA VAL A 20 34.58 23.90 -24.06
C VAL A 20 35.46 22.79 -23.47
N VAL A 21 36.76 22.89 -23.71
CA VAL A 21 37.77 22.49 -22.71
C VAL A 21 37.86 23.63 -21.68
N GLY A 22 36.77 23.83 -20.94
CA GLY A 22 36.78 24.56 -19.69
C GLY A 22 37.15 23.57 -18.60
N SER A 23 37.92 23.98 -17.62
CA SER A 23 38.31 23.19 -16.45
C SER A 23 37.09 22.61 -15.74
N CYS A 24 36.79 21.36 -16.04
CA CYS A 24 35.78 20.60 -15.27
C CYS A 24 36.26 20.54 -13.82
N THR A 25 35.42 20.94 -12.90
CA THR A 25 35.75 20.88 -11.47
C THR A 25 35.73 19.41 -11.00
N MET A 26 36.41 19.09 -9.91
CA MET A 26 36.37 17.74 -9.34
C MET A 26 34.95 17.37 -8.92
N GLU A 27 34.14 18.36 -8.54
CA GLU A 27 32.73 18.19 -8.17
C GLU A 27 31.89 17.81 -9.40
N GLU A 28 32.03 18.50 -10.52
CA GLU A 28 31.32 18.16 -11.78
C GLU A 28 31.71 16.77 -12.31
N LEU A 29 32.96 16.35 -12.12
CA LEU A 29 33.43 15.03 -12.50
C LEU A 29 32.81 13.96 -11.56
N GLN A 30 32.73 14.23 -10.25
CA GLN A 30 32.13 13.36 -9.28
C GLN A 30 30.62 13.17 -9.59
N ASP A 31 29.90 14.27 -9.84
CA ASP A 31 28.50 14.26 -10.23
C ASP A 31 28.25 13.40 -11.48
N ALA A 32 29.10 13.53 -12.50
CA ALA A 32 29.00 12.74 -13.72
C ALA A 32 29.26 11.24 -13.48
N ILE A 33 30.16 10.89 -12.58
CA ILE A 33 30.44 9.50 -12.18
C ILE A 33 29.22 8.92 -11.45
N GLU A 34 28.65 9.66 -10.50
CA GLU A 34 27.48 9.24 -9.74
C GLU A 34 26.25 9.06 -10.64
N ASP A 35 26.04 9.96 -11.60
CA ASP A 35 24.98 9.84 -12.60
C ASP A 35 25.17 8.59 -13.47
N ALA A 36 26.39 8.32 -13.95
CA ALA A 36 26.69 7.13 -14.73
C ALA A 36 26.51 5.83 -13.94
N GLN A 37 26.93 5.82 -12.67
CA GLN A 37 26.72 4.70 -11.76
C GLN A 37 25.23 4.43 -11.53
N TYR A 38 24.45 5.47 -11.33
CA TYR A 38 23.00 5.38 -11.13
C TYR A 38 22.29 4.80 -12.37
N VAL A 39 22.56 5.35 -13.57
CA VAL A 39 21.97 4.86 -14.82
C VAL A 39 22.33 3.40 -15.07
N ASN A 40 23.59 3.03 -14.84
CA ASN A 40 24.05 1.64 -14.99
C ASN A 40 23.40 0.71 -13.96
N ALA A 41 23.24 1.15 -12.71
CA ALA A 41 22.60 0.37 -11.65
C ALA A 41 21.13 0.10 -11.98
N ILE A 42 20.37 1.09 -12.46
CA ILE A 42 18.99 0.89 -12.92
C ILE A 42 18.94 -0.10 -14.09
N ALA A 43 19.77 0.10 -15.11
CA ALA A 43 19.81 -0.80 -16.28
C ALA A 43 20.13 -2.25 -15.88
N THR A 44 21.04 -2.44 -14.93
CA THR A 44 21.45 -3.77 -14.44
C THR A 44 20.35 -4.42 -13.61
N GLN A 45 19.63 -3.66 -12.80
CA GLN A 45 18.54 -4.19 -11.97
C GLN A 45 17.37 -4.75 -12.82
N VAL A 46 17.16 -4.18 -14.02
CA VAL A 46 16.09 -4.61 -14.94
C VAL A 46 16.50 -5.81 -15.82
N GLN A 47 17.78 -5.96 -16.16
CA GLN A 47 18.25 -6.92 -17.17
C GLN A 47 19.41 -7.83 -16.70
N GLY A 48 19.95 -7.60 -15.51
CA GLY A 48 21.16 -8.27 -15.03
C GLY A 48 20.90 -9.61 -14.33
N PRO A 49 21.94 -10.43 -14.15
CA PRO A 49 21.88 -11.58 -13.28
C PRO A 49 21.53 -11.14 -11.85
N LYS A 50 20.86 -12.03 -11.08
CA LYS A 50 20.57 -11.75 -9.67
C LYS A 50 21.83 -11.26 -8.95
N PRO A 51 21.75 -10.19 -8.16
CA PRO A 51 22.91 -9.71 -7.43
C PRO A 51 23.43 -10.81 -6.52
N VAL A 52 24.74 -11.01 -6.53
CA VAL A 52 25.39 -11.90 -5.58
C VAL A 52 25.41 -11.18 -4.25
N LEU A 53 24.58 -11.64 -3.32
CA LEU A 53 24.50 -11.06 -1.98
C LEU A 53 25.76 -11.41 -1.18
N SER A 54 26.36 -10.42 -0.58
CA SER A 54 27.44 -10.62 0.40
C SER A 54 26.87 -10.69 1.82
N TRP A 55 26.02 -11.69 2.09
CA TRP A 55 25.54 -11.95 3.43
C TRP A 55 26.68 -12.53 4.26
N GLN A 56 27.12 -11.79 5.26
CA GLN A 56 28.05 -12.31 6.27
C GLN A 56 27.24 -12.88 7.42
N PHE A 57 26.92 -14.16 7.32
CA PHE A 57 26.21 -14.86 8.39
C PHE A 57 27.07 -14.95 9.66
N PRO A 58 26.42 -15.04 10.85
CA PRO A 58 27.11 -15.13 12.12
C PRO A 58 27.92 -16.43 12.24
N GLU A 59 28.97 -16.40 13.01
CA GLU A 59 29.62 -17.61 13.50
C GLU A 59 28.66 -18.38 14.41
N GLU A 60 28.87 -19.70 14.53
CA GLU A 60 27.98 -20.58 15.29
C GLU A 60 27.77 -20.11 16.75
N GLU A 61 28.83 -19.62 17.38
CA GLU A 61 28.77 -19.10 18.76
C GLU A 61 27.88 -17.85 18.89
N GLU A 62 27.88 -16.97 17.90
CA GLU A 62 27.03 -15.78 17.87
C GLU A 62 25.56 -16.15 17.66
N LEU A 63 25.31 -17.10 16.79
CA LEU A 63 23.98 -17.61 16.51
C LEU A 63 23.37 -18.26 17.76
N VAL A 64 24.15 -19.08 18.48
CA VAL A 64 23.71 -19.72 19.73
C VAL A 64 23.39 -18.67 20.82
N LYS A 65 24.18 -17.61 20.94
CA LYS A 65 23.90 -16.51 21.88
C LYS A 65 22.60 -15.79 21.50
N TRP A 66 22.42 -15.50 20.22
CA TRP A 66 21.21 -14.85 19.72
C TRP A 66 19.98 -15.74 19.95
N GLU A 67 20.06 -17.05 19.68
CA GLU A 67 18.96 -17.98 19.95
C GLU A 67 18.59 -18.01 21.45
N ALA A 68 19.59 -18.02 22.34
CA ALA A 68 19.34 -18.00 23.77
C ALA A 68 18.62 -16.70 24.20
N GLN A 69 19.09 -15.54 23.70
CA GLN A 69 18.44 -14.25 23.97
C GLN A 69 16.99 -14.22 23.46
N LYS A 70 16.74 -14.72 22.24
CA LYS A 70 15.38 -14.79 21.67
C LYS A 70 14.44 -15.69 22.50
N ARG A 71 14.94 -16.78 23.06
CA ARG A 71 14.15 -17.64 23.96
C ARG A 71 13.85 -16.95 25.28
N GLU A 72 14.80 -16.18 25.81
CA GLU A 72 14.62 -15.40 27.05
C GLU A 72 13.60 -14.27 26.84
N ASP A 73 13.72 -13.51 25.75
CA ASP A 73 12.78 -12.46 25.36
C ASP A 73 11.37 -13.06 25.11
N GLY A 74 11.31 -14.22 24.46
CA GLY A 74 10.06 -14.91 24.14
C GLY A 74 9.35 -15.51 25.36
N ALA A 75 10.09 -15.82 26.43
CA ALA A 75 9.48 -16.29 27.69
C ALA A 75 8.58 -15.22 28.35
N ASN A 76 8.76 -13.95 27.97
CA ASN A 76 7.96 -12.81 28.41
C ASN A 76 6.77 -12.48 27.49
N PHE A 77 6.56 -13.21 26.39
CA PHE A 77 5.37 -12.98 25.54
C PHE A 77 4.10 -13.39 26.28
N GLU A 78 3.17 -12.46 26.43
CA GLU A 78 1.84 -12.68 27.06
C GLU A 78 1.05 -13.84 26.45
N ASN A 79 1.43 -14.27 25.25
CA ASN A 79 0.72 -15.28 24.45
C ASN A 79 1.25 -16.71 24.60
N GLY A 80 2.35 -16.95 25.32
CA GLY A 80 2.93 -18.28 25.54
C GLY A 80 3.33 -18.99 24.24
N MET A 81 3.72 -18.23 23.21
CA MET A 81 4.18 -18.78 21.94
C MET A 81 5.58 -19.36 22.09
N GLU A 82 5.79 -20.57 21.61
CA GLU A 82 7.11 -21.20 21.61
C GLU A 82 8.01 -20.55 20.55
N VAL A 83 9.04 -19.84 20.99
CA VAL A 83 10.06 -19.27 20.10
C VAL A 83 10.77 -20.40 19.37
N PHE A 84 10.94 -20.27 18.07
CA PHE A 84 11.40 -21.30 17.15
C PHE A 84 10.42 -22.49 16.99
N GLY A 85 9.16 -22.37 17.43
CA GLY A 85 8.08 -23.29 17.08
C GLY A 85 7.44 -22.97 15.73
N ILE A 86 6.53 -23.84 15.24
CA ILE A 86 5.90 -23.64 13.92
C ILE A 86 5.10 -22.33 13.86
N ASP A 87 4.37 -21.96 14.91
CA ASP A 87 3.57 -20.73 14.90
C ASP A 87 4.45 -19.50 14.81
N TRP A 88 5.57 -19.49 15.51
CA TRP A 88 6.56 -18.44 15.42
C TRP A 88 7.18 -18.36 14.02
N CYS A 89 7.52 -19.51 13.44
CA CYS A 89 8.03 -19.61 12.08
C CYS A 89 7.05 -19.07 11.05
N LEU A 90 5.79 -19.48 11.12
CA LEU A 90 4.74 -19.09 10.16
C LEU A 90 4.30 -17.63 10.30
N GLN A 91 4.61 -16.95 11.41
CA GLN A 91 4.40 -15.51 11.56
C GLN A 91 5.46 -14.69 10.81
N SER A 92 6.61 -15.25 10.54
CA SER A 92 7.64 -14.64 9.69
C SER A 92 7.36 -14.93 8.21
N ALA A 93 7.42 -13.93 7.33
CA ALA A 93 7.27 -14.15 5.89
C ALA A 93 8.35 -15.07 5.32
N ILE A 94 9.59 -14.98 5.82
CA ILE A 94 10.71 -15.86 5.45
C ILE A 94 10.44 -17.27 5.95
N GLY A 95 10.00 -17.42 7.20
CA GLY A 95 9.67 -18.71 7.79
C GLY A 95 8.54 -19.40 7.03
N PHE A 96 7.47 -18.69 6.73
CA PHE A 96 6.37 -19.23 5.93
C PHE A 96 6.82 -19.65 4.53
N PHE A 97 7.67 -18.86 3.88
CA PHE A 97 8.23 -19.18 2.58
C PHE A 97 9.08 -20.47 2.64
N LEU A 98 10.08 -20.52 3.53
CA LEU A 98 10.99 -21.66 3.65
C LEU A 98 10.27 -22.93 4.05
N PHE A 99 9.33 -22.87 4.99
CA PHE A 99 8.51 -24.00 5.37
C PHE A 99 7.62 -24.48 4.21
N SER A 100 6.99 -23.56 3.50
CA SER A 100 6.14 -23.88 2.35
C SER A 100 6.92 -24.56 1.22
N GLU A 101 8.10 -24.04 0.88
CA GLU A 101 8.99 -24.64 -0.14
C GLU A 101 9.52 -25.99 0.31
N PHE A 102 9.86 -26.16 1.59
CA PHE A 102 10.28 -27.44 2.16
C PHE A 102 9.18 -28.50 2.04
N VAL A 103 7.94 -28.16 2.43
CA VAL A 103 6.80 -29.09 2.34
C VAL A 103 6.47 -29.43 0.88
N LYS A 104 6.46 -28.44 0.01
CA LYS A 104 6.19 -28.62 -1.42
C LYS A 104 7.26 -29.48 -2.12
N SER A 105 8.53 -29.22 -1.84
CA SER A 105 9.65 -29.88 -2.53
C SER A 105 9.96 -31.27 -1.98
N SER A 106 9.90 -31.46 -0.66
CA SER A 106 10.26 -32.70 0.00
C SER A 106 9.12 -33.72 0.05
N PHE A 107 7.86 -33.26 0.13
CA PHE A 107 6.70 -34.15 0.35
C PHE A 107 5.62 -34.04 -0.71
N ASP A 108 5.79 -33.14 -1.68
CA ASP A 108 4.80 -32.90 -2.76
C ASP A 108 3.39 -32.49 -2.26
N ASP A 109 3.31 -31.96 -1.03
CA ASP A 109 2.05 -31.52 -0.42
C ASP A 109 1.70 -30.07 -0.77
N TRP A 110 1.32 -29.87 -2.02
CA TRP A 110 0.92 -28.55 -2.54
C TRP A 110 -0.46 -28.10 -2.07
N MET A 111 -1.36 -29.05 -1.80
CA MET A 111 -2.76 -28.72 -1.59
C MET A 111 -3.00 -27.97 -0.29
N ARG A 112 -2.42 -28.43 0.81
CA ARG A 112 -2.54 -27.80 2.11
C ARG A 112 -1.87 -26.42 2.15
N ILE A 113 -0.69 -26.32 1.58
CA ILE A 113 0.02 -25.03 1.48
C ILE A 113 -0.75 -24.06 0.58
N ASN A 114 -1.22 -24.49 -0.58
CA ASN A 114 -2.01 -23.65 -1.48
C ASN A 114 -3.34 -23.20 -0.86
N PHE A 115 -3.95 -24.03 0.02
CA PHE A 115 -5.13 -23.62 0.76
C PHE A 115 -4.81 -22.45 1.69
N ILE A 116 -3.75 -22.56 2.50
CA ILE A 116 -3.31 -21.48 3.40
C ILE A 116 -3.04 -20.19 2.60
N GLU A 117 -2.31 -20.28 1.48
CA GLU A 117 -2.04 -19.16 0.59
C GLU A 117 -3.32 -18.54 0.03
N ASP A 118 -4.29 -19.36 -0.41
CA ASP A 118 -5.56 -18.87 -0.94
C ASP A 118 -6.43 -18.22 0.13
N VAL A 119 -6.41 -18.71 1.39
CA VAL A 119 -7.09 -18.11 2.54
C VAL A 119 -6.44 -16.77 2.92
N ILE A 120 -5.10 -16.67 2.92
CA ILE A 120 -4.39 -15.42 3.15
C ILE A 120 -4.79 -14.38 2.11
N LYS A 121 -4.83 -14.73 0.82
CA LYS A 121 -5.30 -13.86 -0.25
C LYS A 121 -6.76 -13.43 -0.06
N TRP A 122 -7.61 -14.36 0.37
CA TRP A 122 -9.01 -14.08 0.64
C TRP A 122 -9.21 -13.07 1.78
N ARG A 123 -8.44 -13.18 2.86
CA ARG A 123 -8.50 -12.22 4.00
C ARG A 123 -8.18 -10.78 3.61
N ARG A 124 -7.43 -10.57 2.52
CA ARG A 124 -7.11 -9.24 1.98
C ARG A 124 -8.24 -8.61 1.18
N MET A 125 -9.18 -9.41 0.70
CA MET A 125 -10.26 -8.95 -0.17
C MET A 125 -11.39 -8.34 0.63
N ARG A 126 -12.20 -7.48 -0.01
CA ARG A 126 -13.37 -6.83 0.60
C ARG A 126 -14.60 -6.98 -0.29
N GLY A 127 -15.78 -6.83 0.32
CA GLY A 127 -17.06 -6.79 -0.38
C GLY A 127 -17.35 -8.04 -1.22
N ARG A 128 -17.99 -7.84 -2.37
CA ARG A 128 -18.43 -8.92 -3.26
C ARG A 128 -17.29 -9.85 -3.71
N GLN A 129 -16.10 -9.30 -3.97
CA GLN A 129 -14.95 -10.11 -4.41
C GLN A 129 -14.49 -11.10 -3.33
N ARG A 130 -14.55 -10.71 -2.05
CA ARG A 130 -14.24 -11.59 -0.92
C ARG A 130 -15.21 -12.78 -0.88
N ARG A 131 -16.51 -12.54 -1.10
CA ARG A 131 -17.55 -13.58 -1.16
C ARG A 131 -17.33 -14.54 -2.34
N GLU A 132 -17.11 -14.03 -3.55
CA GLU A 132 -16.84 -14.85 -4.74
C GLU A 132 -15.57 -15.71 -4.56
N ARG A 133 -14.53 -15.16 -3.94
CA ARG A 133 -13.30 -15.91 -3.67
C ARG A 133 -13.51 -17.01 -2.64
N ALA A 134 -14.31 -16.76 -1.59
CA ALA A 134 -14.66 -17.78 -0.61
C ALA A 134 -15.33 -18.99 -1.26
N LYS A 135 -16.28 -18.77 -2.17
CA LYS A 135 -16.93 -19.84 -2.94
C LYS A 135 -15.91 -20.65 -3.75
N ARG A 136 -14.99 -19.98 -4.44
CA ARG A 136 -13.95 -20.66 -5.23
C ARG A 136 -12.99 -21.49 -4.38
N ILE A 137 -12.63 -21.00 -3.17
CA ILE A 137 -11.80 -21.74 -2.23
C ILE A 137 -12.54 -23.00 -1.77
N ALA A 138 -13.82 -22.89 -1.38
CA ALA A 138 -14.63 -24.02 -1.00
C ALA A 138 -14.77 -25.04 -2.13
N GLU A 139 -15.04 -24.58 -3.36
CA GLU A 139 -15.11 -25.44 -4.53
C GLU A 139 -13.82 -26.18 -4.83
N LYS A 140 -12.71 -25.49 -4.65
CA LYS A 140 -11.37 -26.05 -4.98
C LYS A 140 -10.87 -27.06 -3.95
N TYR A 141 -11.11 -26.84 -2.66
CA TYR A 141 -10.47 -27.60 -1.58
C TYR A 141 -11.41 -28.47 -0.76
N LEU A 142 -12.70 -28.14 -0.72
CA LEU A 142 -13.66 -28.75 0.19
C LEU A 142 -14.70 -29.63 -0.49
N LYS A 143 -14.92 -29.47 -1.81
CA LYS A 143 -15.78 -30.39 -2.57
C LYS A 143 -15.11 -31.77 -2.67
N GLU A 144 -15.93 -32.80 -2.67
CA GLU A 144 -15.49 -34.17 -2.92
C GLU A 144 -14.77 -34.25 -4.27
N ILE A 145 -13.59 -34.88 -4.25
CA ILE A 145 -12.82 -35.13 -5.48
C ILE A 145 -13.22 -36.50 -6.00
N PRO A 146 -13.68 -36.63 -7.26
CA PRO A 146 -13.92 -37.91 -7.85
C PRO A 146 -12.64 -38.76 -7.85
N VAL A 147 -12.75 -40.02 -7.53
CA VAL A 147 -11.65 -40.98 -7.62
C VAL A 147 -11.59 -41.44 -9.07
N ASP A 148 -10.61 -40.96 -9.84
CA ASP A 148 -10.64 -41.00 -11.31
C ASP A 148 -9.63 -41.94 -11.95
N ASP A 149 -8.95 -42.83 -11.21
CA ASP A 149 -8.15 -43.83 -11.90
C ASP A 149 -8.46 -45.25 -11.45
N ALA A 150 -8.19 -46.19 -12.35
CA ALA A 150 -8.36 -47.65 -12.11
C ALA A 150 -7.46 -48.21 -10.99
N SER A 151 -6.53 -47.39 -10.46
CA SER A 151 -5.64 -47.71 -9.34
C SER A 151 -6.11 -47.14 -8.01
N GLY A 152 -7.23 -46.35 -8.00
CA GLY A 152 -7.72 -45.67 -6.80
C GLY A 152 -6.88 -44.44 -6.37
N LYS A 153 -6.00 -43.97 -7.23
CA LYS A 153 -5.15 -42.81 -6.95
C LYS A 153 -5.91 -41.50 -7.21
N ARG A 154 -5.94 -40.62 -6.24
CA ARG A 154 -6.56 -39.32 -6.36
C ARG A 154 -5.79 -38.44 -7.34
N ILE A 155 -6.46 -37.89 -8.35
CA ILE A 155 -5.88 -36.93 -9.29
C ILE A 155 -6.10 -35.53 -8.71
N TYR A 156 -5.05 -34.92 -8.17
CA TYR A 156 -5.06 -33.52 -7.76
C TYR A 156 -4.92 -32.61 -8.98
N PRO A 157 -5.69 -31.48 -9.05
CA PRO A 157 -5.53 -30.53 -10.15
C PRO A 157 -4.08 -30.00 -10.19
N LEU A 158 -3.60 -29.86 -11.41
CA LEU A 158 -2.23 -29.52 -11.82
C LEU A 158 -1.45 -28.63 -10.82
N LYS A 159 -0.24 -29.07 -10.52
CA LYS A 159 0.82 -28.31 -9.86
C LYS A 159 1.08 -27.00 -10.63
N LYS A 160 0.48 -25.92 -10.23
CA LYS A 160 0.78 -24.60 -10.80
C LYS A 160 1.74 -23.90 -9.84
N LYS A 161 3.02 -23.91 -10.18
CA LYS A 161 4.04 -23.11 -9.51
C LYS A 161 3.76 -21.63 -9.80
N ILE A 162 2.84 -21.04 -9.07
CA ILE A 162 2.63 -19.59 -9.06
C ILE A 162 3.08 -19.14 -7.67
N VAL A 163 4.37 -19.04 -7.50
CA VAL A 163 4.95 -18.30 -6.38
C VAL A 163 4.76 -16.83 -6.72
N THR A 164 3.70 -16.23 -6.23
CA THR A 164 3.59 -14.78 -6.24
C THR A 164 4.19 -14.29 -4.93
N TYR A 165 5.33 -13.66 -5.04
CA TYR A 165 6.06 -12.96 -3.99
C TYR A 165 5.17 -12.16 -3.02
N ASP A 166 4.12 -11.52 -3.54
CA ASP A 166 3.16 -10.73 -2.77
C ASP A 166 2.43 -11.51 -1.66
N ILE A 167 2.35 -12.85 -1.76
CA ILE A 167 1.67 -13.66 -0.74
C ILE A 167 2.50 -13.71 0.53
N PHE A 168 3.81 -13.91 0.39
CA PHE A 168 4.71 -14.04 1.52
C PHE A 168 4.95 -12.70 2.21
N ARG A 169 4.88 -11.61 1.45
CA ARG A 169 5.04 -10.25 1.96
C ARG A 169 4.02 -9.90 3.05
N GLU A 170 2.76 -10.32 2.91
CA GLU A 170 1.68 -9.92 3.80
C GLU A 170 1.11 -11.07 4.64
N ALA A 171 1.62 -12.31 4.44
CA ALA A 171 1.13 -13.49 5.15
C ALA A 171 1.02 -13.30 6.68
N PRO A 172 2.04 -12.72 7.37
CA PRO A 172 1.98 -12.57 8.82
C PRO A 172 0.83 -11.72 9.34
N GLN A 173 0.38 -10.72 8.58
CA GLN A 173 -0.72 -9.82 8.98
C GLN A 173 -2.08 -10.51 8.99
N TYR A 174 -2.22 -11.58 8.20
CA TYR A 174 -3.46 -12.33 8.02
C TYR A 174 -3.45 -13.70 8.70
N TYR A 175 -2.38 -13.98 9.46
CA TYR A 175 -2.29 -15.18 10.26
C TYR A 175 -3.15 -15.02 11.52
N LEU A 176 -3.87 -16.06 11.91
CA LEU A 176 -4.72 -15.99 13.11
C LEU A 176 -3.85 -15.79 14.36
N SER A 177 -4.27 -14.87 15.24
CA SER A 177 -3.63 -14.68 16.53
C SER A 177 -3.69 -15.96 17.38
N ASP A 178 -2.66 -16.18 18.22
CA ASP A 178 -2.61 -17.35 19.07
C ASP A 178 -3.76 -17.42 20.09
N ALA A 179 -4.26 -16.26 20.51
CA ALA A 179 -5.45 -16.18 21.35
C ALA A 179 -6.68 -16.76 20.61
N ARG A 180 -6.86 -16.39 19.34
CA ARG A 180 -7.98 -16.89 18.52
C ARG A 180 -7.83 -18.36 18.17
N LYS A 181 -6.60 -18.84 17.90
CA LYS A 181 -6.32 -20.27 17.68
C LYS A 181 -6.66 -21.09 18.91
N ARG A 182 -6.24 -20.64 20.11
CA ARG A 182 -6.58 -21.32 21.39
C ARG A 182 -8.07 -21.37 21.64
N GLU A 183 -8.79 -20.29 21.39
CA GLU A 183 -10.24 -20.24 21.49
C GLU A 183 -10.90 -21.27 20.56
N LEU A 184 -10.47 -21.35 19.30
CA LEU A 184 -10.99 -22.30 18.32
C LEU A 184 -10.66 -23.75 18.68
N LEU A 185 -9.46 -24.02 19.22
CA LEU A 185 -9.05 -25.34 19.68
C LEU A 185 -9.75 -25.76 20.98
N SER A 186 -10.01 -24.82 21.90
CA SER A 186 -10.65 -25.11 23.19
C SER A 186 -12.16 -25.35 23.10
N ALA A 187 -12.80 -24.99 22.00
CA ALA A 187 -14.24 -25.16 21.79
C ALA A 187 -14.70 -26.61 21.57
N ASN A 188 -13.95 -27.61 22.03
CA ASN A 188 -14.25 -29.08 22.06
C ASN A 188 -14.70 -29.71 20.71
N GLN A 189 -14.68 -29.00 19.62
CA GLN A 189 -15.16 -29.49 18.31
C GLN A 189 -14.03 -30.06 17.43
N ILE A 190 -12.77 -30.00 17.91
CA ILE A 190 -11.58 -30.40 17.15
C ILE A 190 -10.92 -31.66 17.75
N SER A 191 -11.44 -32.21 18.90
CA SER A 191 -10.87 -33.37 19.58
C SER A 191 -10.88 -34.67 18.75
N ASP A 192 -11.67 -34.75 17.68
CA ASP A 192 -11.89 -35.99 16.94
C ASP A 192 -11.06 -36.09 15.64
N TYR A 193 -10.06 -35.22 15.45
CA TYR A 193 -9.15 -35.36 14.35
C TYR A 193 -8.14 -36.47 14.62
N ASN A 194 -8.53 -37.72 14.37
CA ASN A 194 -7.63 -38.86 14.37
C ASN A 194 -7.02 -39.03 12.98
N ALA A 195 -5.67 -39.17 12.92
CA ALA A 195 -4.95 -39.46 11.69
C ALA A 195 -5.34 -40.80 11.02
N GLU A 196 -6.12 -41.64 11.74
CA GLU A 196 -6.64 -42.94 11.29
C GLU A 196 -8.09 -42.87 10.75
N SER A 197 -8.65 -41.66 10.56
CA SER A 197 -10.02 -41.51 10.04
C SER A 197 -10.16 -42.07 8.61
N PRO A 198 -11.35 -42.56 8.21
CA PRO A 198 -11.58 -43.17 6.90
C PRO A 198 -11.24 -42.22 5.76
N PRO A 199 -11.02 -42.71 4.53
CA PRO A 199 -10.57 -41.92 3.41
C PRO A 199 -11.51 -40.73 3.19
N ILE A 200 -10.98 -39.54 3.44
CA ILE A 200 -11.70 -38.28 3.38
C ILE A 200 -11.74 -37.83 1.93
N SER A 201 -12.92 -37.46 1.48
CA SER A 201 -13.21 -37.19 0.07
C SER A 201 -12.76 -35.83 -0.44
N ASN A 202 -12.23 -34.93 0.42
CA ASN A 202 -11.78 -33.61 0.00
C ASN A 202 -10.26 -33.43 0.09
N ALA A 203 -9.75 -32.41 -0.60
CA ALA A 203 -8.31 -32.15 -0.77
C ALA A 203 -7.55 -31.86 0.52
N LEU A 204 -8.24 -31.40 1.58
CA LEU A 204 -7.63 -30.98 2.84
C LEU A 204 -7.68 -32.07 3.91
N GLY A 205 -8.49 -33.10 3.72
CA GLY A 205 -8.72 -34.11 4.73
C GLY A 205 -9.56 -33.62 5.91
N ILE A 206 -10.39 -32.59 5.74
CA ILE A 206 -11.29 -32.05 6.75
C ILE A 206 -12.64 -32.74 6.67
N SER A 207 -13.22 -33.15 7.82
CA SER A 207 -14.51 -33.84 7.89
C SER A 207 -15.31 -33.40 9.12
N GLY A 208 -16.56 -33.88 9.19
CA GLY A 208 -17.43 -33.68 10.35
C GLY A 208 -17.88 -32.24 10.59
N PRO A 209 -18.14 -31.85 11.85
CA PRO A 209 -18.80 -30.60 12.20
C PRO A 209 -18.14 -29.33 11.63
N VAL A 210 -16.81 -29.34 11.46
CA VAL A 210 -16.08 -28.19 10.91
C VAL A 210 -16.40 -27.98 9.44
N LEU A 211 -16.53 -29.07 8.67
CA LEU A 211 -16.92 -29.00 7.26
C LEU A 211 -18.37 -28.54 7.11
N ASP A 212 -19.28 -29.09 7.96
CA ASP A 212 -20.70 -28.73 7.96
C ASP A 212 -20.90 -27.25 8.31
N GLU A 213 -20.21 -26.76 9.33
CA GLU A 213 -20.24 -25.34 9.72
C GLU A 213 -19.70 -24.44 8.61
N LEU A 214 -18.63 -24.85 7.94
CA LEU A 214 -18.05 -24.09 6.86
C LEU A 214 -19.00 -24.00 5.65
N PHE A 215 -19.66 -25.08 5.27
CA PHE A 215 -20.69 -25.07 4.23
C PHE A 215 -21.92 -24.24 4.63
N LEU A 216 -22.34 -24.31 5.91
CA LEU A 216 -23.42 -23.46 6.42
C LEU A 216 -23.06 -21.97 6.33
N ASN A 217 -21.82 -21.61 6.68
CA ASN A 217 -21.35 -20.23 6.61
C ASN A 217 -21.22 -19.75 5.15
N ILE A 218 -20.81 -20.61 4.22
CA ILE A 218 -20.80 -20.30 2.80
C ILE A 218 -22.23 -20.08 2.27
N ALA A 219 -23.19 -20.90 2.68
CA ALA A 219 -24.61 -20.71 2.33
C ALA A 219 -25.17 -19.40 2.92
N ARG A 220 -24.74 -19.00 4.13
CA ARG A 220 -25.07 -17.69 4.70
C ARG A 220 -24.50 -16.52 3.89
N LEU A 221 -23.29 -16.68 3.35
CA LEU A 221 -22.69 -15.71 2.42
C LEU A 221 -23.49 -15.53 1.13
N GLU A 222 -24.07 -16.61 0.59
CA GLU A 222 -24.94 -16.54 -0.59
C GLU A 222 -26.20 -15.71 -0.32
N ARG A 223 -26.80 -15.88 0.86
CA ARG A 223 -27.94 -15.06 1.27
C ARG A 223 -27.60 -13.59 1.50
N SER A 224 -26.36 -13.27 1.84
CA SER A 224 -25.94 -11.86 1.99
C SER A 224 -25.97 -11.09 0.66
N ASP A 225 -25.74 -11.76 -0.47
CA ASP A 225 -25.87 -11.13 -1.81
C ASP A 225 -27.35 -10.81 -2.12
N GLU A 226 -28.29 -11.69 -1.72
CA GLU A 226 -29.73 -11.44 -1.81
C GLU A 226 -30.16 -10.28 -0.92
N PHE A 227 -29.57 -10.16 0.27
CA PHE A 227 -29.83 -9.06 1.20
C PHE A 227 -29.33 -7.71 0.66
N GLU A 228 -28.11 -7.63 0.10
CA GLU A 228 -27.61 -6.41 -0.52
C GLU A 228 -28.47 -5.99 -1.73
N ALA A 229 -28.88 -6.95 -2.54
CA ALA A 229 -29.78 -6.70 -3.67
C ALA A 229 -31.16 -6.19 -3.20
N ALA A 230 -31.66 -6.73 -2.06
CA ALA A 230 -32.90 -6.30 -1.46
C ALA A 230 -32.82 -4.88 -0.88
N LEU A 231 -31.70 -4.55 -0.19
CA LEU A 231 -31.42 -3.19 0.30
C LEU A 231 -31.32 -2.17 -0.82
N GLU A 232 -30.64 -2.52 -1.90
CA GLU A 232 -30.51 -1.65 -3.08
C GLU A 232 -31.86 -1.41 -3.75
N ALA A 233 -32.69 -2.45 -3.85
CA ALA A 233 -34.04 -2.35 -4.38
C ALA A 233 -34.96 -1.52 -3.48
N GLU A 234 -34.86 -1.67 -2.15
CA GLU A 234 -35.59 -0.86 -1.16
C GLU A 234 -35.21 0.62 -1.24
N SER A 235 -33.90 0.92 -1.32
CA SER A 235 -33.40 2.28 -1.48
C SER A 235 -33.86 2.96 -2.76
N LYS A 236 -33.91 2.23 -3.88
CA LYS A 236 -34.43 2.72 -5.15
C LYS A 236 -35.92 2.98 -5.08
N PHE A 237 -36.67 2.14 -4.38
CA PHE A 237 -38.12 2.30 -4.20
C PHE A 237 -38.49 3.49 -3.30
N GLU A 238 -37.66 3.81 -2.31
CA GLU A 238 -37.85 4.96 -1.40
C GLU A 238 -37.51 6.31 -2.04
N SER A 239 -36.89 6.32 -3.23
CA SER A 239 -36.62 7.59 -3.91
C SER A 239 -37.91 8.34 -4.25
N GLU A 240 -37.93 9.66 -4.03
CA GLU A 240 -39.12 10.51 -4.29
C GLU A 240 -39.60 10.44 -5.75
N GLU A 241 -38.67 10.25 -6.70
CA GLU A 241 -39.00 10.08 -8.10
C GLU A 241 -39.75 8.78 -8.38
N LEU A 242 -39.38 7.70 -7.68
CA LEU A 242 -40.04 6.41 -7.81
C LEU A 242 -41.42 6.45 -7.12
N LYS A 243 -41.57 7.16 -6.00
CA LYS A 243 -42.86 7.39 -5.33
C LYS A 243 -43.84 8.13 -6.25
N LYS A 244 -43.36 9.20 -6.91
CA LYS A 244 -44.16 9.97 -7.87
C LYS A 244 -44.55 9.14 -9.12
N ALA A 245 -43.61 8.34 -9.62
CA ALA A 245 -43.85 7.48 -10.77
C ALA A 245 -44.82 6.34 -10.44
N THR A 246 -44.82 5.79 -9.22
CA THR A 246 -45.74 4.70 -8.82
C THR A 246 -47.13 5.18 -8.49
N GLU A 247 -47.33 6.45 -8.11
CA GLU A 247 -48.69 7.02 -7.88
C GLU A 247 -49.51 7.14 -9.18
N ASN A 248 -48.86 7.21 -10.32
CA ASN A 248 -49.49 7.39 -11.64
C ASN A 248 -49.58 6.09 -12.48
N LEU A 249 -49.17 4.94 -11.95
CA LEU A 249 -49.21 3.65 -12.68
C LEU A 249 -50.46 2.83 -12.33
N PRO A 250 -51.06 2.12 -13.31
CA PRO A 250 -52.27 1.32 -13.09
C PRO A 250 -52.09 0.09 -12.18
N ASN A 251 -50.93 -0.16 -11.63
CA ASN A 251 -50.61 -1.36 -10.82
C ASN A 251 -49.90 -1.05 -9.50
N VAL A 252 -50.26 0.04 -8.87
CA VAL A 252 -49.66 0.52 -7.60
C VAL A 252 -49.74 -0.53 -6.46
N GLN A 253 -50.80 -1.35 -6.46
CA GLN A 253 -51.01 -2.33 -5.40
C GLN A 253 -49.98 -3.48 -5.46
N SER A 254 -49.67 -3.98 -6.66
CA SER A 254 -48.64 -5.02 -6.90
C SER A 254 -47.22 -4.53 -6.53
N ILE A 255 -46.95 -3.26 -6.76
CA ILE A 255 -45.65 -2.64 -6.43
C ILE A 255 -45.53 -2.45 -4.90
N ARG A 256 -46.61 -2.05 -4.23
CA ARG A 256 -46.63 -1.97 -2.73
C ARG A 256 -46.48 -3.34 -2.06
N GLU A 257 -47.09 -4.37 -2.61
CA GLU A 257 -46.96 -5.75 -2.13
C GLU A 257 -45.51 -6.24 -2.27
N LYS A 258 -44.86 -5.99 -3.43
CA LYS A 258 -43.44 -6.30 -3.64
C LYS A 258 -42.52 -5.55 -2.66
N TYR A 259 -42.80 -4.27 -2.41
CA TYR A 259 -42.05 -3.49 -1.44
C TYR A 259 -42.19 -4.01 -0.01
N THR A 260 -43.42 -4.35 0.39
CA THR A 260 -43.67 -4.91 1.70
C THR A 260 -42.97 -6.25 1.87
N THR A 261 -42.95 -7.08 0.86
CA THR A 261 -42.23 -8.37 0.84
C THR A 261 -40.72 -8.16 0.91
N LEU A 262 -40.18 -7.21 0.14
CA LEU A 262 -38.77 -6.81 0.20
C LEU A 262 -38.36 -6.31 1.58
N LYS A 263 -39.17 -5.45 2.19
CA LYS A 263 -38.92 -4.92 3.53
C LYS A 263 -38.95 -6.01 4.61
N GLN A 264 -39.89 -6.95 4.54
CA GLN A 264 -39.93 -8.11 5.42
C GLN A 264 -38.71 -9.02 5.24
N LEU A 265 -38.27 -9.21 3.98
CA LEU A 265 -37.06 -9.96 3.67
C LEU A 265 -35.81 -9.27 4.25
N THR A 266 -35.69 -7.96 4.06
CA THR A 266 -34.59 -7.14 4.58
C THR A 266 -34.55 -7.17 6.11
N GLU A 267 -35.67 -7.07 6.78
CA GLU A 267 -35.75 -7.16 8.24
C GLU A 267 -35.40 -8.56 8.77
N SER A 268 -35.85 -9.62 8.08
CA SER A 268 -35.50 -11.00 8.44
C SER A 268 -34.03 -11.35 8.23
N MET A 269 -33.34 -10.65 7.33
CA MET A 269 -31.93 -10.85 6.98
C MET A 269 -30.97 -9.99 7.79
N LYS A 270 -31.45 -8.99 8.56
CA LYS A 270 -30.64 -8.14 9.47
C LYS A 270 -29.90 -8.93 10.58
N ILE A 271 -30.20 -10.22 10.73
CA ILE A 271 -29.61 -11.11 11.75
C ILE A 271 -28.33 -11.80 11.25
N ILE A 272 -27.85 -11.51 10.03
CA ILE A 272 -26.60 -12.09 9.52
C ILE A 272 -25.43 -11.35 10.16
N ASP A 273 -24.77 -12.01 11.11
CA ASP A 273 -23.65 -11.47 11.87
C ASP A 273 -22.46 -11.21 10.92
N PRO A 274 -21.98 -9.95 10.80
CA PRO A 274 -20.79 -9.63 10.01
C PRO A 274 -19.53 -10.36 10.49
N ILE A 275 -19.50 -10.84 11.74
CA ILE A 275 -18.40 -11.61 12.33
C ILE A 275 -18.15 -12.93 11.58
N VAL A 276 -19.19 -13.53 11.00
CA VAL A 276 -19.08 -14.79 10.25
C VAL A 276 -18.14 -14.68 9.04
N LEU A 277 -18.05 -13.50 8.42
CA LEU A 277 -17.17 -13.26 7.26
C LEU A 277 -15.69 -13.23 7.61
N ASP A 278 -15.33 -12.73 8.79
CA ASP A 278 -13.92 -12.57 9.16
C ASP A 278 -13.29 -13.89 9.60
N ASP A 279 -14.07 -14.82 10.10
CA ASP A 279 -13.62 -16.12 10.62
C ASP A 279 -13.98 -17.32 9.76
N LEU A 280 -14.50 -17.12 8.53
CA LEU A 280 -15.06 -18.18 7.69
C LEU A 280 -14.17 -19.43 7.56
N PHE A 281 -12.87 -19.25 7.34
CA PHE A 281 -11.91 -20.34 7.17
C PHE A 281 -11.07 -20.61 8.42
N ALA A 282 -11.31 -19.92 9.55
CA ALA A 282 -10.44 -19.97 10.71
C ALA A 282 -10.26 -21.39 11.26
N LYS A 283 -11.35 -22.15 11.42
CA LYS A 283 -11.27 -23.53 11.90
C LYS A 283 -10.54 -24.47 10.94
N ALA A 284 -10.82 -24.34 9.63
CA ALA A 284 -10.15 -25.12 8.60
C ALA A 284 -8.65 -24.81 8.54
N ASP A 285 -8.29 -23.53 8.64
CA ASP A 285 -6.91 -23.05 8.66
C ASP A 285 -6.11 -23.67 9.83
N VAL A 286 -6.70 -23.62 11.05
CA VAL A 286 -6.10 -24.24 12.24
C VAL A 286 -5.90 -25.75 12.06
N LEU A 287 -6.89 -26.48 11.54
CA LEU A 287 -6.77 -27.92 11.31
C LEU A 287 -5.67 -28.27 10.29
N VAL A 288 -5.59 -27.50 9.20
CA VAL A 288 -4.56 -27.69 8.19
C VAL A 288 -3.17 -27.44 8.79
N ILE A 289 -2.98 -26.38 9.56
CA ILE A 289 -1.71 -26.07 10.22
C ILE A 289 -1.35 -27.13 11.24
N GLU A 290 -2.28 -27.62 12.06
CA GLU A 290 -2.02 -28.71 13.01
C GLU A 290 -1.65 -30.02 12.30
N SER A 291 -2.25 -30.29 11.15
CA SER A 291 -1.87 -31.45 10.35
C SER A 291 -0.46 -31.32 9.77
N LEU A 292 -0.09 -30.12 9.29
CA LEU A 292 1.27 -29.82 8.82
C LEU A 292 2.29 -29.89 9.95
N ARG A 293 1.94 -29.39 11.16
CA ARG A 293 2.75 -29.51 12.38
C ARG A 293 3.07 -30.95 12.69
N LYS A 294 2.07 -31.81 12.78
CA LYS A 294 2.25 -33.22 13.13
C LYS A 294 3.08 -34.00 12.12
N GLN A 295 2.96 -33.65 10.84
CA GLN A 295 3.59 -34.42 9.77
C GLN A 295 4.97 -33.94 9.38
N TYR A 296 5.25 -32.63 9.40
CA TYR A 296 6.44 -32.08 8.74
C TYR A 296 7.30 -31.19 9.64
N TRP A 297 6.78 -30.70 10.77
CA TRP A 297 7.48 -29.69 11.56
C TRP A 297 8.84 -30.20 12.08
N GLN A 298 8.87 -31.39 12.65
CA GLN A 298 10.11 -31.92 13.21
C GLN A 298 11.20 -32.03 12.12
N GLN A 299 10.85 -32.57 10.97
CA GLN A 299 11.77 -32.72 9.86
C GLN A 299 12.25 -31.37 9.30
N PHE A 300 11.37 -30.38 9.26
CA PHE A 300 11.75 -29.02 8.89
C PHE A 300 12.70 -28.40 9.91
N ALA A 301 12.43 -28.53 11.21
CA ALA A 301 13.25 -27.96 12.28
C ALA A 301 14.68 -28.56 12.30
N GLU A 302 14.86 -29.77 11.77
CA GLU A 302 16.15 -30.41 11.62
C GLU A 302 16.83 -30.16 10.24
N SER A 303 16.18 -29.39 9.36
CA SER A 303 16.64 -29.16 7.98
C SER A 303 17.57 -27.98 7.84
N ASP A 304 18.33 -27.93 6.74
CA ASP A 304 19.14 -26.79 6.32
C ASP A 304 18.25 -25.54 6.10
N SER A 305 16.98 -25.72 5.70
CA SER A 305 16.04 -24.62 5.50
C SER A 305 15.72 -23.88 6.80
N PHE A 306 15.65 -24.60 7.92
CA PHE A 306 15.44 -23.98 9.23
C PHE A 306 16.71 -23.28 9.73
N SER A 307 17.88 -23.82 9.47
CA SER A 307 19.17 -23.17 9.74
C SER A 307 19.32 -21.88 8.94
N LYS A 308 18.92 -21.87 7.66
CA LYS A 308 18.85 -20.65 6.85
C LYS A 308 17.88 -19.61 7.44
N LEU A 309 16.70 -20.06 7.90
CA LEU A 309 15.74 -19.15 8.56
C LEU A 309 16.37 -18.44 9.75
N LYS A 310 17.06 -19.17 10.65
CA LYS A 310 17.73 -18.59 11.82
C LYS A 310 18.77 -17.53 11.43
N ASN A 311 19.60 -17.84 10.44
CA ASN A 311 20.61 -16.93 9.92
C ASN A 311 19.99 -15.61 9.39
N TYR A 312 18.92 -15.69 8.62
CA TYR A 312 18.26 -14.50 8.09
C TYR A 312 17.53 -13.70 9.16
N LEU A 313 16.96 -14.34 10.18
CA LEU A 313 16.33 -13.65 11.28
C LEU A 313 17.34 -13.01 12.23
N TRP A 314 18.52 -13.59 12.43
CA TRP A 314 19.63 -12.95 13.10
C TRP A 314 20.04 -11.66 12.38
N PHE A 315 20.14 -11.72 11.06
CA PHE A 315 20.45 -10.53 10.24
C PHE A 315 19.36 -9.46 10.30
N TYR A 316 18.10 -9.87 10.43
CA TYR A 316 16.96 -8.95 10.59
C TYR A 316 17.06 -8.14 11.91
N ASP A 317 17.52 -8.78 12.97
CA ASP A 317 17.66 -8.13 14.28
C ASP A 317 18.88 -7.19 14.37
N ARG A 318 19.80 -7.27 13.42
CA ARG A 318 20.96 -6.37 13.39
C ARG A 318 20.51 -4.94 13.07
N PRO A 319 20.97 -3.93 13.81
CA PRO A 319 20.74 -2.54 13.46
C PRO A 319 21.18 -2.23 12.03
N VAL A 320 20.36 -1.48 11.30
CA VAL A 320 20.70 -0.97 9.97
C VAL A 320 21.39 0.36 10.14
N GLU A 321 22.54 0.55 9.47
CA GLU A 321 23.39 1.72 9.59
C GLU A 321 23.58 2.43 8.23
N PRO A 322 24.03 3.70 8.21
CA PRO A 322 24.33 4.41 6.97
C PRO A 322 25.27 3.65 6.05
N ASP A 323 26.25 2.96 6.60
CA ASP A 323 27.29 2.20 5.87
C ASP A 323 26.73 0.94 5.15
N ASP A 324 25.51 0.53 5.47
CA ASP A 324 24.81 -0.53 4.71
C ASP A 324 24.36 -0.05 3.32
N PHE A 325 24.44 1.26 3.04
CA PHE A 325 23.94 1.85 1.79
C PHE A 325 25.03 2.65 1.08
N PHE A 326 25.21 2.37 -0.21
CA PHE A 326 26.07 3.16 -1.08
C PHE A 326 25.24 4.26 -1.73
N SER A 327 25.53 5.52 -1.35
CA SER A 327 24.91 6.69 -2.00
C SER A 327 25.37 6.80 -3.45
N MET A 328 24.45 7.21 -4.32
CA MET A 328 24.69 7.37 -5.76
C MET A 328 24.48 8.85 -6.14
N ARG A 329 23.34 9.21 -6.70
CA ARG A 329 23.04 10.59 -7.10
C ARG A 329 21.97 11.22 -6.22
N ILE A 330 21.99 12.53 -6.11
CA ILE A 330 20.91 13.30 -5.48
C ILE A 330 19.72 13.36 -6.45
N LEU A 331 18.53 12.97 -5.95
CA LEU A 331 17.26 13.01 -6.69
C LEU A 331 16.48 14.30 -6.44
N GLY A 332 16.72 14.95 -5.31
CA GLY A 332 16.04 16.18 -4.96
C GLY A 332 16.53 16.78 -3.65
N ARG A 333 16.29 18.07 -3.45
CA ARG A 333 16.64 18.81 -2.24
C ARG A 333 15.39 19.42 -1.61
N GLY A 334 15.25 19.28 -0.31
CA GLY A 334 14.14 19.82 0.47
C GLY A 334 14.60 20.74 1.58
N GLY A 335 13.66 21.31 2.32
CA GLY A 335 13.95 22.27 3.39
C GLY A 335 14.76 21.73 4.57
N PHE A 336 14.83 20.41 4.76
CA PHE A 336 15.52 19.77 5.89
C PHE A 336 16.75 18.97 5.45
N GLY A 337 16.86 18.62 4.17
CA GLY A 337 17.91 17.76 3.65
C GLY A 337 17.73 17.41 2.19
N SER A 338 18.23 16.27 1.78
CA SER A 338 18.19 15.77 0.40
C SER A 338 17.56 14.39 0.29
N VAL A 339 17.13 14.05 -0.91
CA VAL A 339 16.76 12.69 -1.29
C VAL A 339 17.83 12.18 -2.27
N THR A 340 18.46 11.07 -1.94
CA THR A 340 19.56 10.49 -2.71
C THR A 340 19.19 9.08 -3.15
N ALA A 341 19.48 8.73 -4.39
CA ALA A 341 19.43 7.33 -4.79
C ALA A 341 20.55 6.55 -4.12
N CYS A 342 20.24 5.39 -3.56
CA CYS A 342 21.23 4.55 -2.89
C CYS A 342 21.02 3.07 -3.23
N LYS A 343 22.09 2.30 -3.10
CA LYS A 343 22.13 0.85 -3.28
C LYS A 343 22.45 0.19 -1.96
N LYS A 344 21.60 -0.73 -1.50
CA LYS A 344 21.88 -1.53 -0.30
C LYS A 344 22.97 -2.55 -0.59
N GLY A 345 24.01 -2.58 0.23
CA GLY A 345 25.18 -3.43 0.01
C GLY A 345 24.87 -4.93 0.02
N THR A 346 24.02 -5.38 0.95
CA THR A 346 23.68 -6.78 1.11
C THR A 346 22.78 -7.32 0.00
N SER A 347 21.79 -6.57 -0.46
CA SER A 347 20.79 -7.02 -1.44
C SER A 347 21.04 -6.52 -2.85
N GLY A 348 21.88 -5.51 -3.01
CA GLY A 348 22.07 -4.82 -4.28
C GLY A 348 20.85 -4.03 -4.75
N LYS A 349 19.77 -3.96 -3.95
CA LYS A 349 18.54 -3.23 -4.28
C LYS A 349 18.73 -1.72 -4.21
N LEU A 350 18.04 -1.04 -5.11
CA LEU A 350 18.03 0.42 -5.19
C LEU A 350 16.86 0.99 -4.40
N TYR A 351 17.14 2.08 -3.69
CA TYR A 351 16.20 2.81 -2.85
C TYR A 351 16.38 4.32 -3.02
N ALA A 352 15.41 5.08 -2.57
CA ALA A 352 15.53 6.52 -2.34
C ALA A 352 15.76 6.75 -0.85
N MET A 353 16.85 7.38 -0.48
CA MET A 353 17.19 7.71 0.91
C MET A 353 16.98 9.21 1.15
N LYS A 354 15.97 9.55 1.96
CA LYS A 354 15.71 10.90 2.44
C LYS A 354 16.57 11.15 3.67
N VAL A 355 17.51 12.04 3.54
CA VAL A 355 18.45 12.45 4.60
C VAL A 355 17.98 13.78 5.17
N MET A 356 17.81 13.86 6.47
CA MET A 356 17.36 15.08 7.16
C MET A 356 18.30 15.44 8.30
N ASN A 357 18.80 16.68 8.29
CA ASN A 357 19.71 17.18 9.28
C ASN A 357 18.97 17.61 10.57
N LYS A 358 19.33 17.03 11.70
CA LYS A 358 18.71 17.29 13.03
C LYS A 358 18.80 18.76 13.44
N LYS A 359 19.90 19.46 13.14
CA LYS A 359 20.08 20.89 13.45
C LYS A 359 19.06 21.74 12.68
N ARG A 360 18.84 21.43 11.37
CA ARG A 360 17.84 22.13 10.55
C ARG A 360 16.42 21.91 11.06
N ILE A 361 16.10 20.68 11.43
CA ILE A 361 14.80 20.32 12.01
C ILE A 361 14.56 21.10 13.31
N LYS A 362 15.55 21.14 14.22
CA LYS A 362 15.49 21.86 15.49
C LYS A 362 15.27 23.35 15.31
N ILE A 363 16.04 24.00 14.43
CA ILE A 363 15.92 25.43 14.16
C ILE A 363 14.53 25.77 13.59
N LYS A 364 13.99 24.91 12.73
CA LYS A 364 12.65 25.08 12.14
C LYS A 364 11.51 24.61 13.05
N LYS A 365 11.82 24.05 14.23
CA LYS A 365 10.85 23.48 15.20
C LYS A 365 9.92 22.46 14.55
N SER A 366 10.50 21.54 13.79
CA SER A 366 9.77 20.58 12.94
C SER A 366 9.97 19.13 13.38
N GLU A 367 10.44 18.88 14.60
CA GLU A 367 10.69 17.56 15.16
C GLU A 367 9.42 16.69 15.14
N SER A 368 8.31 17.25 15.58
CA SER A 368 7.01 16.57 15.57
C SER A 368 6.54 16.20 14.17
N SER A 369 6.85 17.04 13.16
CA SER A 369 6.51 16.75 11.76
C SER A 369 7.34 15.57 11.24
N ALA A 370 8.66 15.55 11.49
CA ALA A 370 9.53 14.45 11.09
C ALA A 370 9.12 13.12 11.75
N LEU A 371 8.81 13.14 13.06
CA LEU A 371 8.32 11.97 13.78
C LEU A 371 6.96 11.47 13.24
N ASN A 372 6.05 12.38 12.93
CA ASN A 372 4.74 12.02 12.36
C ASN A 372 4.90 11.41 10.97
N GLU A 373 5.78 11.96 10.13
CA GLU A 373 6.08 11.39 8.81
C GLU A 373 6.59 9.95 8.94
N ARG A 374 7.59 9.72 9.80
CA ARG A 374 8.14 8.38 10.04
C ARG A 374 7.07 7.41 10.55
N LYS A 375 6.24 7.83 11.53
CA LYS A 375 5.16 7.01 12.09
C LYS A 375 4.09 6.69 11.04
N ALA A 376 3.71 7.66 10.22
CA ALA A 376 2.74 7.46 9.15
C ALA A 376 3.28 6.48 8.09
N LEU A 377 4.53 6.66 7.66
CA LEU A 377 5.21 5.78 6.71
C LEU A 377 5.34 4.34 7.24
N ALA A 378 5.66 4.16 8.53
CA ALA A 378 5.76 2.84 9.14
C ALA A 378 4.39 2.14 9.32
N ALA A 379 3.31 2.93 9.51
CA ALA A 379 1.96 2.41 9.72
C ALA A 379 1.25 2.00 8.41
N VAL A 380 1.64 2.60 7.28
CA VAL A 380 0.94 2.44 6.00
C VAL A 380 1.82 1.69 5.02
N GLU A 381 1.50 0.43 4.80
CA GLU A 381 2.11 -0.37 3.76
C GLU A 381 1.09 -0.64 2.65
N SER A 382 1.36 -0.10 1.45
CA SER A 382 0.41 -0.17 0.34
C SER A 382 1.15 -0.09 -1.01
N PRO A 383 0.70 -0.81 -2.06
CA PRO A 383 1.25 -0.66 -3.41
C PRO A 383 0.92 0.69 -4.05
N PHE A 384 0.10 1.53 -3.39
CA PHE A 384 -0.36 2.84 -3.88
C PHE A 384 0.29 4.02 -3.15
N VAL A 385 1.11 3.74 -2.13
CA VAL A 385 1.87 4.72 -1.35
C VAL A 385 3.35 4.35 -1.42
N VAL A 386 4.24 5.34 -1.42
CA VAL A 386 5.69 5.09 -1.31
C VAL A 386 5.97 4.51 0.07
N ASN A 387 6.52 3.29 0.10
CA ASN A 387 6.70 2.55 1.34
C ASN A 387 8.06 2.84 1.98
N LEU A 388 8.06 2.97 3.30
CA LEU A 388 9.28 2.96 4.11
C LEU A 388 9.83 1.53 4.16
N LYS A 389 11.14 1.41 3.96
CA LYS A 389 11.88 0.15 4.05
C LYS A 389 12.71 0.09 5.31
N TYR A 390 13.45 1.15 5.57
CA TYR A 390 14.30 1.30 6.75
C TYR A 390 14.24 2.74 7.25
N SER A 391 14.36 2.94 8.56
CA SER A 391 14.70 4.21 9.16
C SER A 391 15.77 3.99 10.20
N PHE A 392 16.78 4.84 10.21
CA PHE A 392 17.90 4.82 11.13
C PHE A 392 18.44 6.23 11.32
N GLN A 393 19.35 6.42 12.25
CA GLN A 393 19.89 7.72 12.57
C GLN A 393 21.38 7.67 12.86
N SER A 394 22.05 8.80 12.64
CA SER A 394 23.37 9.11 13.15
C SER A 394 23.28 10.21 14.22
N THR A 395 24.42 10.65 14.74
CA THR A 395 24.48 11.78 15.68
C THR A 395 23.90 13.07 15.10
N GLU A 396 24.05 13.32 13.78
CA GLU A 396 23.66 14.59 13.15
C GLU A 396 22.43 14.48 12.24
N GLU A 397 22.11 13.27 11.77
CA GLU A 397 21.11 13.07 10.72
C GLU A 397 20.14 11.95 11.06
N ILE A 398 18.96 12.04 10.48
CA ILE A 398 17.94 10.97 10.45
C ILE A 398 17.67 10.58 9.00
N PHE A 399 17.47 9.29 8.78
CA PHE A 399 17.36 8.68 7.47
C PHE A 399 16.02 7.96 7.32
N LEU A 400 15.41 8.11 6.15
CA LEU A 400 14.24 7.33 5.70
C LEU A 400 14.59 6.69 4.35
N VAL A 401 14.65 5.37 4.30
CA VAL A 401 14.89 4.61 3.06
C VAL A 401 13.56 4.16 2.51
N LEU A 402 13.25 4.59 1.29
CA LEU A 402 11.95 4.52 0.64
C LEU A 402 12.04 3.77 -0.69
N ASP A 403 10.87 3.37 -1.24
CA ASP A 403 10.80 2.91 -2.64
C ASP A 403 11.44 3.94 -3.56
N LEU A 404 12.29 3.47 -4.49
CA LEU A 404 12.83 4.33 -5.56
C LEU A 404 11.77 4.50 -6.65
N MET A 405 11.42 5.75 -6.95
CA MET A 405 10.47 6.14 -7.99
C MET A 405 11.22 6.87 -9.10
N THR A 406 11.38 6.23 -10.25
CA THR A 406 12.25 6.72 -11.34
C THR A 406 11.50 7.40 -12.48
N GLY A 407 10.18 7.37 -12.48
CA GLY A 407 9.35 7.89 -13.57
C GLY A 407 8.95 9.36 -13.45
N GLY A 408 9.48 10.11 -12.47
CA GLY A 408 9.10 11.52 -12.21
C GLY A 408 7.73 11.69 -11.59
N ASP A 409 7.34 12.92 -11.31
CA ASP A 409 6.03 13.27 -10.76
C ASP A 409 4.99 13.60 -11.83
N LEU A 410 3.71 13.51 -11.46
CA LEU A 410 2.63 13.80 -12.40
C LEU A 410 2.53 15.27 -12.80
N SER A 411 3.07 16.22 -11.99
CA SER A 411 3.12 17.65 -12.36
C SER A 411 4.06 17.87 -13.54
N TYR A 412 5.24 17.25 -13.50
CA TYR A 412 6.19 17.25 -14.62
C TYR A 412 5.54 16.73 -15.90
N HIS A 413 4.92 15.54 -15.84
CA HIS A 413 4.26 14.95 -17.02
C HIS A 413 3.08 15.79 -17.51
N LEU A 414 2.35 16.41 -16.60
CA LEU A 414 1.24 17.30 -16.95
C LEU A 414 1.71 18.55 -17.68
N GLN A 415 2.83 19.15 -17.24
CA GLN A 415 3.44 20.29 -17.91
C GLN A 415 3.91 19.93 -19.33
N GLN A 416 4.48 18.73 -19.53
CA GLN A 416 4.92 18.26 -20.84
C GLN A 416 3.77 17.95 -21.80
N LYS A 417 2.70 17.32 -21.30
CA LYS A 417 1.56 16.87 -22.13
C LYS A 417 0.42 17.88 -22.21
N GLY A 418 0.39 18.88 -21.34
CA GLY A 418 -0.71 19.84 -21.19
C GLY A 418 -1.95 19.23 -20.49
N SER A 419 -2.27 17.97 -20.73
CA SER A 419 -3.34 17.20 -20.04
C SER A 419 -3.14 15.72 -20.31
N PHE A 420 -3.79 14.88 -19.51
CA PHE A 420 -3.73 13.42 -19.73
C PHE A 420 -4.96 12.93 -20.51
N PRO A 421 -4.80 11.88 -21.35
CA PRO A 421 -5.94 11.15 -21.91
C PRO A 421 -6.83 10.57 -20.79
N LEU A 422 -8.15 10.55 -20.98
CA LEU A 422 -9.10 10.06 -19.96
C LEU A 422 -8.80 8.64 -19.46
N ARG A 423 -8.18 7.79 -20.29
CA ARG A 423 -7.73 6.45 -19.91
C ARG A 423 -6.63 6.51 -18.84
N GLU A 424 -5.66 7.43 -19.01
CA GLU A 424 -4.58 7.64 -18.03
C GLU A 424 -5.16 8.28 -16.77
N CYS A 425 -6.00 9.31 -16.90
CA CYS A 425 -6.68 9.95 -15.75
C CYS A 425 -7.41 8.92 -14.88
N ARG A 426 -8.18 8.02 -15.51
CA ARG A 426 -8.97 7.00 -14.80
C ARG A 426 -8.07 6.00 -14.06
N TYR A 427 -6.96 5.60 -14.66
CA TYR A 427 -6.00 4.69 -14.03
C TYR A 427 -5.30 5.35 -12.85
N TYR A 428 -4.79 6.58 -13.03
CA TYR A 428 -4.15 7.31 -11.94
C TYR A 428 -5.14 7.60 -10.81
N ALA A 429 -6.32 8.08 -11.14
CA ALA A 429 -7.37 8.35 -10.15
C ALA A 429 -7.70 7.11 -9.31
N ALA A 430 -7.83 5.94 -9.92
CA ALA A 430 -8.11 4.70 -9.20
C ALA A 430 -7.00 4.35 -8.20
N ARG A 431 -5.73 4.46 -8.59
CA ARG A 431 -4.59 4.17 -7.72
C ARG A 431 -4.43 5.18 -6.59
N ILE A 432 -4.59 6.48 -6.91
CA ILE A 432 -4.52 7.56 -5.92
C ILE A 432 -5.62 7.41 -4.87
N MET A 433 -6.84 7.12 -5.30
CA MET A 433 -7.96 6.86 -4.40
C MET A 433 -7.66 5.69 -3.44
N LEU A 434 -7.12 4.58 -3.95
CA LEU A 434 -6.72 3.43 -3.12
C LEU A 434 -5.55 3.77 -2.17
N GLY A 435 -4.64 4.64 -2.59
CA GLY A 435 -3.57 5.16 -1.72
C GLY A 435 -4.11 6.02 -0.57
N LEU A 436 -5.03 6.94 -0.85
CA LEU A 436 -5.72 7.72 0.18
C LEU A 436 -6.51 6.80 1.13
N GLN A 437 -7.23 5.81 0.59
CA GLN A 437 -7.97 4.85 1.41
C GLN A 437 -7.04 4.07 2.33
N ALA A 438 -5.86 3.66 1.86
CA ALA A 438 -4.88 2.96 2.71
C ALA A 438 -4.41 3.84 3.89
N LEU A 439 -4.27 5.15 3.70
CA LEU A 439 -3.98 6.11 4.76
C LEU A 439 -5.16 6.27 5.72
N HIS A 440 -6.38 6.43 5.20
CA HIS A 440 -7.61 6.59 5.98
C HIS A 440 -7.92 5.35 6.82
N ASP A 441 -7.72 4.15 6.29
CA ASP A 441 -7.89 2.88 7.01
C ASP A 441 -6.96 2.76 8.23
N LYS A 442 -5.78 3.40 8.17
CA LYS A 442 -4.84 3.49 9.30
C LYS A 442 -5.11 4.70 10.20
N GLY A 443 -6.21 5.42 9.97
CA GLY A 443 -6.60 6.59 10.73
C GLY A 443 -5.75 7.84 10.48
N TYR A 444 -5.13 7.96 9.30
CA TYR A 444 -4.40 9.16 8.89
C TYR A 444 -5.18 9.96 7.85
N VAL A 445 -5.10 11.27 7.92
CA VAL A 445 -5.47 12.19 6.83
C VAL A 445 -4.20 12.72 6.20
N TYR A 446 -4.16 12.77 4.86
CA TYR A 446 -2.94 13.09 4.11
C TYR A 446 -2.67 14.59 3.99
N ARG A 447 -3.67 15.39 3.60
CA ARG A 447 -3.71 16.87 3.60
C ARG A 447 -2.86 17.60 2.54
N ASP A 448 -2.02 16.93 1.77
CA ASP A 448 -1.19 17.57 0.73
C ASP A 448 -1.23 16.84 -0.62
N LEU A 449 -2.41 16.38 -1.02
CA LEU A 449 -2.55 15.75 -2.33
C LEU A 449 -2.48 16.81 -3.44
N LYS A 450 -1.51 16.62 -4.32
CA LYS A 450 -1.23 17.44 -5.51
C LYS A 450 -0.40 16.64 -6.51
N PRO A 451 -0.34 17.03 -7.79
CA PRO A 451 0.41 16.30 -8.82
C PRO A 451 1.90 16.10 -8.52
N GLU A 452 2.55 17.05 -7.82
CA GLU A 452 3.95 16.98 -7.41
C GLU A 452 4.24 15.86 -6.40
N ASN A 453 3.23 15.47 -5.61
CA ASN A 453 3.34 14.40 -4.62
C ASN A 453 2.86 13.04 -5.15
N LEU A 454 2.73 12.88 -6.45
CA LEU A 454 2.29 11.69 -7.15
C LEU A 454 3.39 11.21 -8.09
N LEU A 455 4.19 10.26 -7.62
CA LEU A 455 5.36 9.77 -8.35
C LEU A 455 5.03 8.54 -9.19
N LEU A 456 5.61 8.46 -10.37
CA LEU A 456 5.57 7.28 -11.22
C LEU A 456 6.76 6.36 -10.93
N ALA A 457 6.49 5.08 -10.82
CA ALA A 457 7.51 4.05 -10.89
C ALA A 457 8.02 3.87 -12.32
N GLU A 458 9.12 3.15 -12.50
CA GLU A 458 9.69 2.85 -13.82
C GLU A 458 8.68 2.25 -14.80
N ASP A 459 7.77 1.44 -14.29
CA ASP A 459 6.73 0.76 -15.07
C ASP A 459 5.45 1.60 -15.30
N GLY A 460 5.41 2.85 -14.80
CA GLY A 460 4.28 3.76 -14.93
C GLY A 460 3.21 3.64 -13.84
N ARG A 461 3.45 2.87 -12.79
CA ARG A 461 2.57 2.83 -11.61
C ARG A 461 2.73 4.09 -10.77
N VAL A 462 1.61 4.77 -10.47
CA VAL A 462 1.62 5.95 -9.61
C VAL A 462 1.52 5.55 -8.13
N LYS A 463 2.29 6.25 -7.28
CA LYS A 463 2.23 6.18 -5.81
C LYS A 463 2.18 7.57 -5.19
N ILE A 464 1.47 7.67 -4.05
CA ILE A 464 1.49 8.86 -3.20
C ILE A 464 2.80 8.90 -2.43
N THR A 465 3.45 10.08 -2.38
CA THR A 465 4.68 10.32 -1.61
C THR A 465 4.51 11.47 -0.62
N ASP A 466 5.55 11.77 0.15
CA ASP A 466 5.65 12.88 1.10
C ASP A 466 4.51 12.91 2.13
N LEU A 467 4.63 12.07 3.15
CA LEU A 467 3.69 12.04 4.29
C LEU A 467 4.02 13.07 5.39
N GLY A 468 4.89 14.05 5.11
CA GLY A 468 5.32 15.06 6.08
C GLY A 468 4.19 15.91 6.68
N LEU A 469 3.06 16.02 5.99
CA LEU A 469 1.86 16.71 6.47
C LEU A 469 0.74 15.76 6.88
N ALA A 470 0.91 14.45 6.74
CA ALA A 470 -0.07 13.48 7.21
C ALA A 470 -0.19 13.49 8.74
N THR A 471 -1.38 13.30 9.26
CA THR A 471 -1.61 13.28 10.70
C THR A 471 -2.74 12.32 11.09
N LYS A 472 -2.74 11.87 12.34
CA LYS A 472 -3.85 11.08 12.88
C LYS A 472 -5.15 11.89 12.87
N ILE A 473 -6.23 11.22 12.50
CA ILE A 473 -7.58 11.79 12.58
C ILE A 473 -7.99 11.83 14.04
N THR A 474 -8.27 13.05 14.54
CA THR A 474 -8.79 13.28 15.89
C THR A 474 -10.04 14.16 15.82
N PRO A 475 -10.95 14.10 16.81
CA PRO A 475 -12.16 14.92 16.80
C PRO A 475 -11.90 16.45 16.78
N ASP A 476 -10.73 16.86 17.23
CA ASP A 476 -10.30 18.26 17.30
C ASP A 476 -9.32 18.67 16.19
N LEU A 477 -9.12 17.83 15.17
CA LEU A 477 -8.23 18.12 14.05
C LEU A 477 -8.66 19.38 13.32
N LYS A 478 -7.77 20.37 13.27
CA LYS A 478 -7.99 21.69 12.66
C LYS A 478 -6.69 22.30 12.16
N GLY A 479 -6.78 23.41 11.46
CA GLY A 479 -5.62 24.13 10.95
C GLY A 479 -5.46 23.98 9.45
N LEU A 480 -4.56 24.79 8.86
CA LEU A 480 -4.18 24.67 7.46
C LEU A 480 -2.92 23.86 7.34
N ALA A 481 -2.94 22.89 6.45
CA ALA A 481 -1.80 22.13 6.02
C ALA A 481 -1.93 21.86 4.53
N GLY A 482 -0.82 21.71 3.81
CA GLY A 482 -0.82 21.42 2.39
C GLY A 482 -0.75 22.67 1.52
N THR A 483 -1.17 22.51 0.27
CA THR A 483 -0.94 23.46 -0.82
C THR A 483 -2.21 24.19 -1.20
N ARG A 484 -2.15 25.55 -1.21
CA ARG A 484 -3.30 26.39 -1.60
C ARG A 484 -3.81 26.03 -2.99
N GLY A 485 -5.14 26.02 -3.16
CA GLY A 485 -5.82 25.58 -4.38
C GLY A 485 -6.22 24.11 -4.36
N TYR A 486 -5.64 23.30 -3.44
CA TYR A 486 -6.08 21.92 -3.17
C TYR A 486 -6.78 21.79 -1.80
N TRP A 487 -6.72 22.83 -0.95
CA TRP A 487 -7.40 22.84 0.34
C TRP A 487 -8.91 22.70 0.18
N ALA A 488 -9.52 21.89 1.03
CA ALA A 488 -10.96 21.80 1.09
C ALA A 488 -11.58 23.05 1.76
N PRO A 489 -12.83 23.43 1.41
CA PRO A 489 -13.51 24.59 2.01
C PRO A 489 -13.56 24.56 3.53
N GLU A 490 -13.77 23.40 4.15
CA GLU A 490 -13.82 23.23 5.61
C GLU A 490 -12.48 23.54 6.31
N MET A 491 -11.35 23.38 5.64
CA MET A 491 -10.04 23.80 6.17
C MET A 491 -9.91 25.35 6.24
N LEU A 492 -10.61 26.05 5.34
CA LEU A 492 -10.60 27.51 5.25
C LEU A 492 -11.63 28.16 6.17
N ARG A 493 -12.72 27.46 6.51
CA ARG A 493 -13.82 27.97 7.31
C ARG A 493 -13.39 28.34 8.72
N ARG A 494 -14.09 29.39 9.24
CA ARG A 494 -13.98 29.83 10.63
C ARG A 494 -15.36 29.88 11.25
N ASP A 495 -15.45 29.68 12.56
CA ASP A 495 -16.65 29.85 13.33
C ASP A 495 -16.97 31.36 13.53
N VAL A 496 -18.06 31.63 14.21
CA VAL A 496 -18.50 33.00 14.54
C VAL A 496 -17.50 33.79 15.42
N ASN A 497 -16.60 33.09 16.10
CA ASN A 497 -15.53 33.64 16.92
C ASN A 497 -14.19 33.78 16.16
N GLY A 498 -14.18 33.53 14.85
CA GLY A 498 -12.98 33.57 14.02
C GLY A 498 -12.03 32.35 14.20
N ARG A 499 -12.42 31.32 14.98
CA ARG A 499 -11.62 30.10 15.18
C ARG A 499 -11.80 29.14 14.01
N ARG A 500 -10.74 28.41 13.65
CA ARG A 500 -10.83 27.39 12.60
C ARG A 500 -11.73 26.25 13.02
N MET A 501 -12.54 25.78 12.07
CA MET A 501 -13.39 24.60 12.24
C MET A 501 -12.56 23.33 12.21
N THR A 502 -13.09 22.27 12.78
CA THR A 502 -12.53 20.91 12.70
C THR A 502 -12.89 20.25 11.37
N TYR A 503 -12.07 19.31 10.93
CA TYR A 503 -12.30 18.54 9.70
C TYR A 503 -11.79 17.09 9.85
N GLY A 504 -12.22 16.23 8.94
CA GLY A 504 -11.82 14.82 8.88
C GLY A 504 -11.14 14.47 7.55
N HIS A 505 -11.12 13.19 7.23
CA HIS A 505 -10.50 12.63 6.02
C HIS A 505 -11.13 13.12 4.70
N THR A 506 -12.34 13.65 4.73
CA THR A 506 -13.04 14.16 3.55
C THR A 506 -12.32 15.29 2.83
N VAL A 507 -11.39 15.97 3.50
CA VAL A 507 -10.53 17.01 2.88
C VAL A 507 -9.68 16.44 1.77
N ASP A 508 -9.22 15.18 1.90
CA ASP A 508 -8.40 14.51 0.90
C ASP A 508 -9.22 14.18 -0.35
N TRP A 509 -10.51 13.88 -0.22
CA TRP A 509 -11.41 13.68 -1.37
C TRP A 509 -11.64 14.95 -2.16
N PHE A 510 -11.64 16.11 -1.52
CA PHE A 510 -11.67 17.40 -2.22
C PHE A 510 -10.39 17.63 -3.02
N SER A 511 -9.23 17.45 -2.38
CA SER A 511 -7.92 17.57 -3.05
C SER A 511 -7.81 16.57 -4.21
N PHE A 512 -8.35 15.35 -4.05
CA PHE A 512 -8.44 14.35 -5.10
C PHE A 512 -9.29 14.84 -6.28
N GLY A 513 -10.43 15.47 -6.02
CA GLY A 513 -11.25 16.11 -7.04
C GLY A 513 -10.51 17.21 -7.80
N CYS A 514 -9.69 18.02 -7.11
CA CYS A 514 -8.82 19.00 -7.74
C CYS A 514 -7.80 18.35 -8.68
N CYS A 515 -7.13 17.28 -8.22
CA CYS A 515 -6.15 16.56 -9.03
C CYS A 515 -6.79 15.91 -10.27
N VAL A 516 -7.95 15.24 -10.13
CA VAL A 516 -8.66 14.64 -11.27
C VAL A 516 -9.04 15.70 -12.30
N ALA A 517 -9.59 16.84 -11.85
CA ALA A 517 -9.93 17.95 -12.74
C ALA A 517 -8.68 18.49 -13.47
N GLU A 518 -7.57 18.62 -12.76
CA GLU A 518 -6.30 19.09 -13.30
C GLU A 518 -5.70 18.09 -14.31
N PHE A 519 -5.78 16.80 -14.06
CA PHE A 519 -5.32 15.79 -15.03
C PHE A 519 -6.08 15.84 -16.35
N VAL A 520 -7.40 16.08 -16.30
CA VAL A 520 -8.26 16.14 -17.49
C VAL A 520 -8.08 17.46 -18.22
N CYS A 521 -8.01 18.58 -17.50
CA CYS A 521 -8.03 19.94 -18.09
C CYS A 521 -6.64 20.56 -18.25
N GLY A 522 -5.64 20.09 -17.51
CA GLY A 522 -4.28 20.65 -17.48
C GLY A 522 -4.09 21.79 -16.46
N ASN A 523 -5.13 22.19 -15.76
CA ASN A 523 -5.07 23.29 -14.80
C ASN A 523 -5.88 22.98 -13.54
N ASN A 524 -5.36 23.37 -12.38
CA ASN A 524 -6.11 23.31 -11.13
C ASN A 524 -7.35 24.19 -11.21
N PRO A 525 -8.56 23.68 -10.86
CA PRO A 525 -9.84 24.39 -11.05
C PRO A 525 -9.96 25.71 -10.27
N PHE A 526 -9.19 25.88 -9.18
CA PHE A 526 -9.21 27.07 -8.34
C PHE A 526 -8.03 28.01 -8.54
N ARG A 527 -7.12 27.69 -9.48
CA ARG A 527 -5.95 28.52 -9.82
C ARG A 527 -6.01 29.11 -11.23
N THR A 528 -7.14 28.94 -11.92
CA THR A 528 -7.37 29.48 -13.26
C THR A 528 -7.52 31.01 -13.24
N GLN A 529 -7.37 31.67 -14.39
CA GLN A 529 -7.64 33.09 -14.55
C GLN A 529 -9.10 33.44 -14.17
N ALA A 530 -10.06 32.56 -14.51
CA ALA A 530 -11.46 32.73 -14.12
C ALA A 530 -11.64 32.71 -12.60
N SER A 531 -10.97 31.78 -11.90
CA SER A 531 -11.02 31.69 -10.43
C SER A 531 -10.42 32.93 -9.75
N LEU A 532 -9.29 33.41 -10.27
CA LEU A 532 -8.66 34.62 -9.77
C LEU A 532 -9.56 35.86 -9.97
N LYS A 533 -10.12 35.99 -11.17
CA LYS A 533 -11.07 37.08 -11.50
C LYS A 533 -12.28 37.04 -10.58
N PHE A 534 -12.88 35.87 -10.37
CA PHE A 534 -14.01 35.68 -9.45
C PHE A 534 -13.72 36.18 -8.03
N GLY A 535 -12.51 35.83 -7.49
CA GLY A 535 -12.12 36.31 -6.16
C GLY A 535 -11.83 37.81 -6.11
N ILE A 536 -11.15 38.36 -7.13
CA ILE A 536 -10.85 39.81 -7.20
C ILE A 536 -12.14 40.64 -7.32
N GLU A 537 -13.08 40.22 -8.17
CA GLU A 537 -14.38 40.88 -8.31
C GLU A 537 -15.20 40.83 -7.02
N ALA A 538 -14.98 39.82 -6.17
CA ALA A 538 -15.56 39.75 -4.83
C ALA A 538 -14.80 40.56 -3.77
N GLY A 539 -13.85 41.39 -4.17
CA GLY A 539 -13.13 42.33 -3.28
C GLY A 539 -11.93 41.69 -2.55
N GLN A 540 -11.39 40.56 -3.03
CA GLN A 540 -10.19 40.00 -2.44
C GLN A 540 -8.92 40.71 -2.91
N GLU A 541 -8.11 41.17 -1.96
CA GLU A 541 -6.98 42.08 -2.19
C GLU A 541 -5.72 41.37 -2.71
N SER A 542 -5.61 40.05 -2.54
CA SER A 542 -4.43 39.30 -2.98
C SER A 542 -4.82 38.03 -3.76
N LYS A 543 -3.89 37.55 -4.59
CA LYS A 543 -4.06 36.32 -5.36
C LYS A 543 -4.39 35.13 -4.46
N GLU A 544 -3.75 35.05 -3.32
CA GLU A 544 -3.94 33.97 -2.33
C GLU A 544 -5.37 34.00 -1.77
N LYS A 545 -5.84 35.19 -1.37
CA LYS A 545 -7.20 35.37 -0.86
C LYS A 545 -8.24 35.11 -1.96
N ALA A 546 -7.96 35.49 -3.20
CA ALA A 546 -8.82 35.22 -4.35
C ALA A 546 -8.97 33.70 -4.60
N ILE A 547 -7.88 32.94 -4.53
CA ILE A 547 -7.92 31.47 -4.63
C ILE A 547 -8.74 30.88 -3.47
N ASP A 548 -8.49 31.31 -2.23
CA ASP A 548 -9.21 30.82 -1.05
C ASP A 548 -10.73 31.12 -1.18
N TYR A 549 -11.09 32.31 -1.65
CA TYR A 549 -12.48 32.69 -1.88
C TYR A 549 -13.13 31.83 -2.99
N ALA A 550 -12.43 31.64 -4.11
CA ALA A 550 -12.90 30.76 -5.19
C ALA A 550 -13.10 29.33 -4.71
N THR A 551 -12.15 28.79 -3.92
CA THR A 551 -12.28 27.44 -3.33
C THR A 551 -13.54 27.33 -2.47
N MET A 552 -13.89 28.36 -1.70
CA MET A 552 -15.06 28.33 -0.83
C MET A 552 -16.40 28.56 -1.55
N ARG A 553 -16.41 29.31 -2.67
CA ARG A 553 -17.65 29.88 -3.23
C ARG A 553 -17.89 29.55 -4.71
N MET A 554 -16.83 29.34 -5.50
CA MET A 554 -16.98 29.16 -6.94
C MET A 554 -17.28 27.69 -7.26
N GLU A 555 -18.23 27.45 -8.13
CA GLU A 555 -18.43 26.15 -8.77
C GLU A 555 -17.54 26.09 -10.02
N PRO A 556 -16.58 25.14 -10.09
CA PRO A 556 -15.71 25.02 -11.25
C PRO A 556 -16.46 24.60 -12.51
N GLU A 557 -16.01 25.10 -13.65
CA GLU A 557 -16.52 24.71 -14.96
C GLU A 557 -15.76 23.47 -15.47
N PHE A 558 -16.50 22.54 -16.08
CA PHE A 558 -15.96 21.33 -16.69
C PHE A 558 -16.37 21.31 -18.18
N PRO A 559 -15.57 21.91 -19.09
CA PRO A 559 -15.92 22.05 -20.50
C PRO A 559 -16.00 20.69 -21.20
N GLU A 560 -17.08 20.48 -21.97
CA GLU A 560 -17.34 19.24 -22.73
C GLU A 560 -16.25 18.91 -23.74
N SER A 561 -15.44 19.89 -24.14
CA SER A 561 -14.27 19.67 -25.01
C SER A 561 -13.15 18.85 -24.34
N ARG A 562 -13.16 18.72 -23.00
CA ARG A 562 -12.17 18.00 -22.20
C ARG A 562 -12.77 16.91 -21.33
N PHE A 563 -13.94 17.14 -20.77
CA PHE A 563 -14.62 16.24 -19.86
C PHE A 563 -15.73 15.47 -20.58
N ASP A 564 -15.76 14.14 -20.39
CA ASP A 564 -16.98 13.39 -20.66
C ASP A 564 -18.01 13.62 -19.52
N PRO A 565 -19.31 13.32 -19.72
CA PRO A 565 -20.33 13.55 -18.71
C PRO A 565 -20.02 12.90 -17.36
N ASP A 566 -19.44 11.70 -17.35
CA ASP A 566 -19.14 10.96 -16.15
C ASP A 566 -17.95 11.58 -15.39
N SER A 567 -16.88 12.03 -16.07
CA SER A 567 -15.75 12.69 -15.43
C SER A 567 -16.14 14.06 -14.85
N ALA A 568 -16.99 14.81 -15.57
CA ALA A 568 -17.51 16.08 -15.05
C ALA A 568 -18.38 15.87 -13.80
N ASP A 569 -19.24 14.84 -13.78
CA ASP A 569 -20.08 14.50 -12.63
C ASP A 569 -19.21 14.06 -11.43
N LEU A 570 -18.20 13.20 -11.66
CA LEU A 570 -17.25 12.82 -10.62
C LEU A 570 -16.60 14.03 -9.96
N CYS A 571 -16.06 14.95 -10.78
CA CYS A 571 -15.40 16.15 -10.27
C CYS A 571 -16.37 17.05 -9.50
N ARG A 572 -17.61 17.28 -9.98
CA ARG A 572 -18.63 18.05 -9.24
C ARG A 572 -18.91 17.47 -7.87
N ARG A 573 -19.08 16.15 -7.79
CA ARG A 573 -19.38 15.47 -6.52
C ARG A 573 -18.21 15.44 -5.56
N LEU A 574 -16.96 15.29 -6.05
CA LEU A 574 -15.76 15.37 -5.22
C LEU A 574 -15.47 16.79 -4.74
N LEU A 575 -15.74 17.81 -5.55
CA LEU A 575 -15.53 19.22 -5.22
C LEU A 575 -16.73 19.87 -4.51
N HIS A 576 -17.67 19.05 -4.01
CA HIS A 576 -18.82 19.56 -3.26
C HIS A 576 -18.38 20.33 -2.01
N LYS A 577 -18.93 21.54 -1.81
CA LYS A 577 -18.48 22.45 -0.74
C LYS A 577 -18.88 21.98 0.66
N ASN A 578 -19.94 21.20 0.78
CA ASN A 578 -20.33 20.57 2.03
C ASN A 578 -19.66 19.18 2.11
N GLU A 579 -18.82 18.99 3.10
CA GLU A 579 -18.05 17.77 3.34
C GLU A 579 -18.93 16.52 3.55
N ASN A 580 -20.14 16.67 4.11
CA ASN A 580 -21.05 15.56 4.36
C ASN A 580 -21.79 15.07 3.10
N LEU A 581 -21.91 15.94 2.08
CA LEU A 581 -22.52 15.62 0.77
C LEU A 581 -21.47 15.27 -0.28
N ARG A 582 -20.20 15.45 0.04
CA ARG A 582 -19.08 15.14 -0.86
C ARG A 582 -19.00 13.65 -1.12
N LEU A 583 -18.74 13.28 -2.36
CA LEU A 583 -18.51 11.88 -2.75
C LEU A 583 -17.29 11.34 -1.97
N GLY A 584 -17.43 10.15 -1.38
CA GLY A 584 -16.43 9.57 -0.47
C GLY A 584 -16.63 9.89 1.02
N SER A 585 -17.60 10.74 1.37
CA SER A 585 -17.89 11.06 2.79
C SER A 585 -18.31 9.82 3.63
N ARG A 586 -18.84 8.79 2.99
CA ARG A 586 -19.26 7.53 3.62
C ARG A 586 -18.37 6.35 3.24
N GLY A 587 -17.16 6.61 2.73
CA GLY A 587 -16.20 5.59 2.31
C GLY A 587 -15.84 5.68 0.83
N CYS A 588 -14.69 5.11 0.47
CA CYS A 588 -14.18 5.12 -0.90
C CYS A 588 -15.04 4.30 -1.86
N GLU A 589 -15.85 3.36 -1.35
CA GLU A 589 -16.78 2.54 -2.12
C GLU A 589 -17.76 3.39 -2.93
N GLN A 590 -18.17 4.56 -2.41
CA GLN A 590 -18.99 5.51 -3.14
C GLN A 590 -18.28 6.00 -4.40
N ILE A 591 -16.97 6.25 -4.31
CA ILE A 591 -16.15 6.70 -5.45
C ILE A 591 -15.93 5.54 -6.43
N MET A 592 -15.62 4.34 -5.93
CA MET A 592 -15.45 3.14 -6.75
C MET A 592 -16.69 2.79 -7.57
N ALA A 593 -17.87 3.02 -7.00
CA ALA A 593 -19.16 2.74 -7.65
C ALA A 593 -19.56 3.79 -8.69
N HIS A 594 -18.83 4.91 -8.80
CA HIS A 594 -19.17 5.99 -9.72
C HIS A 594 -19.09 5.53 -11.19
N PRO A 595 -20.03 5.92 -12.09
CA PRO A 595 -20.09 5.49 -13.49
C PRO A 595 -18.77 5.68 -14.26
N TRP A 596 -17.98 6.70 -13.94
CA TRP A 596 -16.69 6.94 -14.58
C TRP A 596 -15.70 5.77 -14.43
N PHE A 597 -15.84 4.97 -13.35
CA PHE A 597 -15.03 3.78 -13.10
C PHE A 597 -15.66 2.46 -13.54
N LYS A 598 -16.84 2.49 -14.17
CA LYS A 598 -17.64 1.30 -14.52
C LYS A 598 -16.87 0.19 -15.25
N ASN A 599 -15.91 0.56 -16.10
CA ASN A 599 -15.16 -0.40 -16.92
C ASN A 599 -13.78 -0.76 -16.32
N LEU A 600 -13.50 -0.37 -15.07
CA LEU A 600 -12.27 -0.73 -14.39
C LEU A 600 -12.37 -2.14 -13.79
N ASN A 601 -11.36 -2.94 -14.04
CA ASN A 601 -11.16 -4.19 -13.30
C ASN A 601 -10.47 -3.85 -11.97
N TRP A 602 -11.28 -3.61 -10.93
CA TRP A 602 -10.80 -3.26 -9.60
C TRP A 602 -9.93 -4.36 -8.98
N GLU A 603 -10.23 -5.65 -9.19
CA GLU A 603 -9.40 -6.75 -8.71
C GLU A 603 -7.98 -6.65 -9.28
N ALA A 604 -7.87 -6.38 -10.57
CA ALA A 604 -6.57 -6.24 -11.22
C ALA A 604 -5.80 -5.00 -10.76
N ILE A 605 -6.49 -3.91 -10.37
CA ILE A 605 -5.84 -2.71 -9.82
C ILE A 605 -5.44 -2.93 -8.37
N ILE A 606 -6.34 -3.44 -7.51
CA ILE A 606 -6.08 -3.69 -6.08
C ILE A 606 -4.94 -4.70 -5.90
N SER A 607 -4.91 -5.74 -6.73
CA SER A 607 -3.83 -6.74 -6.73
C SER A 607 -2.58 -6.32 -7.52
N ASP A 608 -2.50 -5.06 -7.93
CA ASP A 608 -1.38 -4.48 -8.68
C ASP A 608 -1.00 -5.21 -9.99
N ARG A 609 -1.94 -5.99 -10.55
CA ARG A 609 -1.75 -6.75 -11.81
C ARG A 609 -2.16 -5.98 -13.07
N LYS A 610 -2.84 -4.83 -12.93
CA LYS A 610 -3.25 -4.01 -14.07
C LYS A 610 -2.06 -3.25 -14.63
N SER A 611 -1.72 -3.52 -15.88
CA SER A 611 -0.67 -2.77 -16.58
C SER A 611 -1.04 -1.29 -16.70
N PRO A 612 -0.10 -0.38 -16.42
CA PRO A 612 -0.28 1.06 -16.62
C PRO A 612 -0.58 1.40 -18.09
N PRO A 613 -1.42 2.41 -18.34
CA PRO A 613 -1.68 2.87 -19.71
C PRO A 613 -0.54 3.69 -20.33
N TYR A 614 0.38 4.15 -19.49
CA TYR A 614 1.57 4.91 -19.86
C TYR A 614 2.76 4.43 -19.05
N VAL A 615 3.90 4.27 -19.71
CA VAL A 615 5.19 3.97 -19.09
C VAL A 615 6.11 5.16 -19.39
N PRO A 616 6.69 5.83 -18.39
CA PRO A 616 7.56 6.96 -18.60
C PRO A 616 8.85 6.53 -19.34
N PRO A 617 9.46 7.41 -20.14
CA PRO A 617 10.78 7.17 -20.69
C PRO A 617 11.81 6.96 -19.56
N LYS A 618 12.83 6.13 -19.80
CA LYS A 618 13.83 5.77 -18.77
C LYS A 618 14.73 6.94 -18.36
N ASP A 619 14.79 7.97 -19.17
CA ASP A 619 15.60 9.17 -19.00
C ASP A 619 14.89 10.34 -18.31
N VAL A 620 13.63 10.17 -17.90
CA VAL A 620 12.81 11.26 -17.29
C VAL A 620 13.43 11.81 -16.00
N ASN A 621 14.19 11.01 -15.26
CA ASN A 621 14.90 11.47 -14.06
C ASN A 621 16.36 11.88 -14.32
N ALA A 622 16.72 12.09 -15.58
CA ALA A 622 18.08 12.46 -15.98
C ALA A 622 18.36 13.98 -15.91
N ALA A 623 17.56 14.77 -15.15
CA ALA A 623 18.00 16.11 -14.80
C ALA A 623 19.37 16.03 -14.14
N SER A 624 20.34 16.78 -14.64
CA SER A 624 21.71 16.77 -14.11
C SER A 624 21.70 17.23 -12.65
N GLN A 625 22.59 16.73 -11.81
CA GLN A 625 22.71 17.18 -10.41
C GLN A 625 22.88 18.70 -10.32
N SER A 626 23.53 19.33 -11.31
CA SER A 626 23.67 20.78 -11.41
C SER A 626 22.35 21.53 -11.49
N GLU A 627 21.27 20.93 -12.02
CA GLU A 627 19.93 21.53 -12.06
C GLU A 627 19.20 21.45 -10.70
N ILE A 628 19.62 20.55 -9.82
CA ILE A 628 19.01 20.37 -8.49
C ILE A 628 19.45 21.46 -7.51
N GLY A 629 20.51 22.21 -7.83
CA GLY A 629 21.04 23.31 -7.03
C GLY A 629 21.83 22.86 -5.80
N THR A 630 22.57 23.77 -5.19
CA THR A 630 23.33 23.56 -3.96
C THR A 630 22.55 24.08 -2.75
N PHE A 631 22.77 23.48 -1.57
CA PHE A 631 22.31 24.11 -0.31
C PHE A 631 23.10 25.39 -0.08
N ALA A 632 22.42 26.53 0.14
CA ALA A 632 23.07 27.67 0.77
C ALA A 632 23.57 27.22 2.17
N GLU A 633 24.87 27.31 2.40
CA GLU A 633 25.43 27.14 3.73
C GLU A 633 24.96 28.32 4.60
N ASP A 634 23.86 28.11 5.32
CA ASP A 634 23.39 29.08 6.31
C ASP A 634 24.27 28.94 7.57
N GLN A 635 25.13 29.92 7.82
CA GLN A 635 25.94 30.01 9.06
C GLN A 635 25.15 29.75 10.35
N LYS A 636 23.82 29.99 10.32
CA LYS A 636 22.91 29.70 11.45
C LYS A 636 22.84 28.23 11.85
N TYR A 637 23.18 27.31 10.96
CA TYR A 637 23.13 25.88 11.27
C TYR A 637 24.40 25.39 11.98
N SER A 638 25.54 26.07 11.78
CA SER A 638 26.81 25.70 12.41
C SER A 638 26.77 25.90 13.91
N ASP A 639 26.05 26.92 14.41
CA ASP A 639 26.00 27.30 15.84
C ASP A 639 24.98 26.48 16.66
N CYS A 640 24.14 25.66 15.98
CA CYS A 640 23.16 24.83 16.65
C CYS A 640 23.80 23.54 17.19
N ILE A 641 23.70 23.29 18.47
CA ILE A 641 24.20 22.07 19.13
C ILE A 641 23.02 21.12 19.36
N ILE A 642 23.20 19.87 18.99
CA ILE A 642 22.31 18.77 19.36
C ILE A 642 22.75 18.24 20.71
N GLY A 643 21.88 18.33 21.72
CA GLY A 643 22.13 17.87 23.08
C GLY A 643 21.46 16.51 23.33
N LYS A 644 21.76 15.91 24.50
CA LYS A 644 21.18 14.62 24.91
C LYS A 644 19.65 14.59 24.94
N ASP A 645 19.00 15.73 25.21
CA ASP A 645 17.53 15.78 25.20
C ASP A 645 16.94 15.79 23.78
N ASP A 646 17.68 16.35 22.82
CA ASP A 646 17.32 16.27 21.41
C ASP A 646 17.43 14.83 20.86
N GLU A 647 18.44 14.07 21.33
CA GLU A 647 18.62 12.66 20.98
C GLU A 647 17.46 11.78 21.47
N LYS A 648 16.93 12.07 22.67
CA LYS A 648 15.77 11.36 23.22
C LYS A 648 14.52 11.50 22.35
N ILE A 649 14.39 12.62 21.61
CA ILE A 649 13.27 12.85 20.69
C ILE A 649 13.22 11.77 19.59
N TYR A 650 14.37 11.28 19.17
CA TYR A 650 14.53 10.29 18.11
C TYR A 650 14.80 8.87 18.61
N ALA A 651 14.61 8.58 19.91
CA ALA A 651 14.89 7.25 20.49
C ALA A 651 14.20 6.09 19.75
N ASP A 652 12.97 6.31 19.28
CA ASP A 652 12.17 5.32 18.53
C ASP A 652 12.27 5.52 17.01
N TRP A 653 13.31 6.16 16.50
CA TRP A 653 13.44 6.45 15.08
C TRP A 653 13.78 5.22 14.26
N ASP A 654 14.65 4.36 14.77
CA ASP A 654 15.15 3.19 14.07
C ASP A 654 14.02 2.17 13.86
N TRP A 655 13.93 1.67 12.62
CA TRP A 655 12.90 0.72 12.26
C TRP A 655 13.24 0.02 10.94
N THR A 656 12.99 -1.27 10.88
CA THR A 656 13.12 -2.09 9.68
C THR A 656 11.76 -2.63 9.28
N ASN A 657 11.39 -2.44 8.03
CA ASN A 657 10.18 -3.05 7.49
C ASN A 657 10.41 -4.56 7.35
N PRO A 658 9.68 -5.41 8.12
CA PRO A 658 9.89 -6.85 8.10
C PRO A 658 9.59 -7.45 6.71
N HIS A 659 8.62 -6.86 5.99
CA HIS A 659 8.25 -7.32 4.66
C HIS A 659 9.28 -6.92 3.61
N ALA A 660 9.86 -5.72 3.71
CA ALA A 660 10.92 -5.28 2.79
C ALA A 660 12.15 -6.17 2.94
N TYR A 661 12.55 -6.44 4.18
CA TYR A 661 13.65 -7.35 4.47
C TYR A 661 13.38 -8.78 3.99
N ALA A 662 12.21 -9.32 4.34
CA ALA A 662 11.80 -10.64 3.86
C ALA A 662 11.77 -10.71 2.34
N ALA A 663 11.36 -9.62 1.70
CA ALA A 663 11.37 -9.44 0.28
C ALA A 663 12.76 -9.61 -0.34
N GLU A 664 13.75 -8.95 0.23
CA GLU A 664 15.13 -9.05 -0.22
C GLU A 664 15.68 -10.48 -0.09
N VAL A 665 15.39 -11.14 1.05
CA VAL A 665 15.82 -12.50 1.32
C VAL A 665 15.16 -13.51 0.38
N ILE A 666 13.83 -13.45 0.21
CA ILE A 666 13.08 -14.39 -0.64
C ILE A 666 13.48 -14.27 -2.11
N GLU A 667 13.78 -13.06 -2.57
CA GLU A 667 14.27 -12.87 -3.94
C GLU A 667 15.66 -13.48 -4.17
N PHE A 668 16.46 -13.54 -3.12
CA PHE A 668 17.76 -14.20 -3.14
C PHE A 668 17.63 -15.73 -3.09
N LEU A 669 16.74 -16.27 -2.26
CA LEU A 669 16.47 -17.71 -2.13
C LEU A 669 15.81 -18.28 -3.38
#